data_a1a9db4ab3d80fdc1aac90624434dcab
#
_entry.id   a1a9db4ab3d80fdc1aac90624434dcab
#
_cell.length_a   1.000
_cell.length_b   1.000
_cell.length_c   1.000
_cell.angle_alpha   90.00
_cell.angle_beta   90.00
_cell.angle_gamma   90.00
#
_symmetry.space_group_name_H-M   'P 1'
#
loop_
_entity.id
_entity.type
_entity.pdbx_description
1 polymer ?
#
loop_
_entity_poly.entity_id
_entity_poly.type
_entity_poly.pdbx_seq_one_letter_code
_entity_poly.pdbx_strand_id
1 'polypeptide(L)'
;MILGVKLIITEKDNAARRIAEILSDGTAEVDRHNGVNVYRWGDKRVIGLSGHVVGLDFPEEYENWRDVQPAELIDADIVTEPTQKNIVTTLDALARKADEAVIATDYDREGELIGKEAYELIEDDIEGPIERVRFSSITDNEVKEAFANPDDLDFDLAAAGEARQIIDLIWGAALTRFLSLSARQLGDDFISVGRVQSPTLKLIVDREREIQAFDPETYWELFADLAKNGERFEAQYFYEDDDGTEAERVWSEGDAEEVYETLAGADSAGVESVSRRTRTDNPPEPFNTTAFISAAGSLGYSAQRAMSIAEELYTDGYTTYPRTDNTVYPEDLDPDELLDSFTGSREFGSDAEQLLAAEEIEPTRGDEETTDHPPIHPTGELPARSELSDDEWEIYELIVRRFFATVAESATWEHLRVVAGVDDVRLKANGKRLVEEGYHAVYPYSSTSENHVPDVEEGEQLSVTDVRLDEKETQPPRRYGQSRLIQKMEEMGIGTKSTRHHTVEKLYDRGYLEDDPPRPTALAEAVVNAAEEFAEMVVSEEMTAELEADMTAIAEGEATLEDVTDSSREMLEAVFEELHESREEVGEHLQESLKADRRLGPCPECGSDLLVRQSRQGSYFVGCDGFPDCRFTLPLPSTGEPLVLEDTCDEHQTHHVKMLAGRDTFVHGCPRCAAAEADESEDRVIGACPECGDEHDGELAIKQLRSGSRLVGCTRYPDCEYSLPLPRRGDIEVTDEYCDEHGLPELHVHDGDDPWELGCPVCNYQEYQAEQAIDDLEDISGIGEKTAEKLAAVGVESPDDLGTVDPDEIADRVQGVTTDQLEDWRQQLAG
;
A
#
# COMPACT_ATOMS: atom_id res chain seq x y z
N MET A 1 42.72 -15.61 -34.16
CA MET A 1 42.45 -15.59 -32.70
C MET A 1 41.03 -16.06 -32.55
N ILE A 2 40.80 -17.13 -31.85
CA ILE A 2 39.45 -17.50 -31.40
C ILE A 2 39.12 -16.38 -30.44
N LEU A 3 38.15 -15.54 -30.75
CA LEU A 3 37.64 -14.55 -29.80
C LEU A 3 37.03 -15.34 -28.64
N GLY A 4 37.51 -15.08 -27.43
CA GLY A 4 37.00 -15.71 -26.22
C GLY A 4 35.53 -15.33 -25.96
N VAL A 5 34.76 -16.19 -25.32
CA VAL A 5 33.36 -15.89 -24.97
C VAL A 5 33.33 -14.92 -23.80
N LYS A 6 32.61 -13.78 -23.92
CA LYS A 6 32.36 -12.80 -22.85
C LYS A 6 30.99 -13.03 -22.27
N LEU A 7 30.94 -13.26 -20.95
CA LEU A 7 29.73 -13.45 -20.20
C LEU A 7 29.34 -12.11 -19.53
N ILE A 8 28.09 -11.69 -19.68
CA ILE A 8 27.55 -10.47 -19.05
C ILE A 8 26.43 -10.91 -18.12
N ILE A 9 26.47 -10.43 -16.87
CA ILE A 9 25.56 -10.83 -15.81
C ILE A 9 24.84 -9.59 -15.31
N THR A 10 23.51 -9.59 -15.36
CA THR A 10 22.66 -8.48 -14.87
C THR A 10 21.79 -8.96 -13.73
N GLU A 11 21.23 -8.03 -12.97
CA GLU A 11 20.35 -8.34 -11.84
C GLU A 11 19.03 -8.96 -12.29
N LYS A 12 18.41 -8.45 -13.37
CA LYS A 12 17.07 -8.84 -13.85
C LYS A 12 17.11 -9.21 -15.34
N ASP A 13 16.18 -10.08 -15.77
CA ASP A 13 16.06 -10.50 -17.18
C ASP A 13 15.73 -9.34 -18.13
N ASN A 14 14.92 -8.36 -17.65
CA ASN A 14 14.60 -7.16 -18.43
C ASN A 14 15.85 -6.35 -18.74
N ALA A 15 16.71 -6.11 -17.75
CA ALA A 15 18.00 -5.43 -17.92
C ALA A 15 18.92 -6.23 -18.85
N ALA A 16 18.95 -7.59 -18.73
CA ALA A 16 19.71 -8.45 -19.63
C ALA A 16 19.28 -8.28 -21.09
N ARG A 17 17.98 -8.27 -21.33
CA ARG A 17 17.40 -8.04 -22.66
C ARG A 17 17.80 -6.67 -23.20
N ARG A 18 17.59 -5.61 -22.44
CA ARG A 18 17.86 -4.23 -22.88
C ARG A 18 19.34 -4.00 -23.15
N ILE A 19 20.23 -4.45 -22.27
CA ILE A 19 21.68 -4.36 -22.47
C ILE A 19 22.14 -5.17 -23.70
N ALA A 20 21.55 -6.36 -23.91
CA ALA A 20 21.83 -7.16 -25.10
C ALA A 20 21.38 -6.45 -26.37
N GLU A 21 20.23 -5.84 -26.41
CA GLU A 21 19.71 -5.03 -27.52
C GLU A 21 20.66 -3.87 -27.84
N ILE A 22 21.05 -3.09 -26.84
CA ILE A 22 21.95 -1.94 -26.97
C ILE A 22 23.33 -2.38 -27.51
N LEU A 23 23.97 -3.35 -26.86
CA LEU A 23 25.34 -3.76 -27.23
C LEU A 23 25.43 -4.57 -28.52
N SER A 24 24.33 -5.11 -29.00
CA SER A 24 24.23 -5.84 -30.25
C SER A 24 23.69 -5.02 -31.41
N ASP A 25 23.32 -3.75 -31.20
CA ASP A 25 22.55 -2.94 -32.16
C ASP A 25 21.27 -3.68 -32.64
N GLY A 26 20.55 -4.33 -31.71
CA GLY A 26 19.30 -5.05 -31.97
C GLY A 26 19.44 -6.43 -32.66
N THR A 27 20.63 -7.01 -32.69
CA THR A 27 20.88 -8.31 -33.38
C THR A 27 20.98 -9.50 -32.43
N ALA A 28 20.81 -9.29 -31.12
CA ALA A 28 20.83 -10.36 -30.14
C ALA A 28 19.71 -11.39 -30.34
N GLU A 29 20.05 -12.66 -30.22
CA GLU A 29 19.11 -13.77 -30.27
C GLU A 29 18.92 -14.34 -28.86
N VAL A 30 17.71 -14.82 -28.57
CA VAL A 30 17.38 -15.45 -27.28
C VAL A 30 17.51 -16.97 -27.38
N ASP A 31 18.31 -17.54 -26.50
CA ASP A 31 18.36 -18.99 -26.25
C ASP A 31 17.78 -19.28 -24.88
N ARG A 32 17.04 -20.38 -24.73
CA ARG A 32 16.45 -20.77 -23.45
C ARG A 32 17.19 -21.98 -22.87
N HIS A 33 17.83 -21.79 -21.71
CA HIS A 33 18.56 -22.81 -20.97
C HIS A 33 17.93 -23.06 -19.61
N ASN A 34 17.49 -24.28 -19.31
CA ASN A 34 16.81 -24.62 -18.04
C ASN A 34 15.64 -23.68 -17.68
N GLY A 35 14.93 -23.16 -18.68
CA GLY A 35 13.87 -22.18 -18.46
C GLY A 35 14.35 -20.72 -18.35
N VAL A 36 15.67 -20.46 -18.31
CA VAL A 36 16.29 -19.13 -18.20
C VAL A 36 16.61 -18.59 -19.59
N ASN A 37 16.30 -17.32 -19.84
CA ASN A 37 16.68 -16.65 -21.08
C ASN A 37 18.18 -16.32 -21.07
N VAL A 38 18.84 -16.54 -22.18
CA VAL A 38 20.24 -16.16 -22.43
C VAL A 38 20.30 -15.44 -23.76
N TYR A 39 20.66 -14.17 -23.74
CA TYR A 39 20.77 -13.35 -24.94
C TYR A 39 22.16 -13.51 -25.53
N ARG A 40 22.27 -13.70 -26.88
CA ARG A 40 23.55 -13.96 -27.54
C ARG A 40 23.72 -13.18 -28.82
N TRP A 41 24.91 -12.71 -29.04
CA TRP A 41 25.39 -12.22 -30.34
C TRP A 41 26.92 -12.35 -30.42
N GLY A 42 27.45 -12.74 -31.55
CA GLY A 42 28.89 -12.97 -31.69
C GLY A 42 29.44 -13.90 -30.60
N ASP A 43 30.44 -13.39 -29.88
CA ASP A 43 31.10 -14.05 -28.76
C ASP A 43 30.47 -13.71 -27.37
N LYS A 44 29.41 -12.93 -27.34
CA LYS A 44 28.80 -12.45 -26.07
C LYS A 44 27.57 -13.24 -25.65
N ARG A 45 27.39 -13.38 -24.33
CA ARG A 45 26.23 -14.00 -23.67
C ARG A 45 25.81 -13.11 -22.52
N VAL A 46 24.51 -12.84 -22.41
CA VAL A 46 23.95 -12.07 -21.31
C VAL A 46 22.90 -12.91 -20.60
N ILE A 47 22.94 -12.91 -19.27
CA ILE A 47 21.98 -13.58 -18.38
C ILE A 47 21.52 -12.63 -17.30
N GLY A 48 20.22 -12.64 -16.97
CA GLY A 48 19.65 -11.99 -15.80
C GLY A 48 19.48 -12.97 -14.64
N LEU A 49 19.78 -12.53 -13.42
CA LEU A 49 19.79 -13.38 -12.22
C LEU A 49 18.42 -13.47 -11.53
N SER A 50 17.50 -12.53 -11.75
CA SER A 50 16.23 -12.36 -11.02
C SER A 50 16.43 -12.02 -9.54
N GLY A 51 17.40 -11.15 -9.24
CA GLY A 51 17.82 -10.77 -7.88
C GLY A 51 18.81 -11.76 -7.29
N HIS A 52 18.78 -11.95 -5.96
CA HIS A 52 19.65 -12.89 -5.27
C HIS A 52 19.45 -14.33 -5.73
N VAL A 53 20.51 -14.95 -6.20
CA VAL A 53 20.52 -16.35 -6.66
C VAL A 53 20.91 -17.34 -5.56
N VAL A 54 21.48 -16.82 -4.48
CA VAL A 54 21.77 -17.52 -3.24
C VAL A 54 21.06 -16.80 -2.09
N GLY A 55 20.77 -17.51 -1.02
CA GLY A 55 20.17 -16.96 0.19
C GLY A 55 20.91 -17.49 1.40
N LEU A 56 20.82 -16.74 2.51
CA LEU A 56 21.34 -17.14 3.79
C LEU A 56 20.26 -17.88 4.58
N ASP A 57 20.63 -18.97 5.25
CA ASP A 57 19.75 -19.72 6.15
C ASP A 57 20.57 -20.36 7.28
N PHE A 58 19.89 -20.92 8.26
CA PHE A 58 20.48 -21.72 9.31
C PHE A 58 20.59 -23.18 8.85
N PRO A 59 21.58 -23.98 9.39
CA PRO A 59 21.67 -25.41 9.14
C PRO A 59 20.37 -26.17 9.48
N GLU A 60 20.12 -27.31 8.80
CA GLU A 60 18.92 -28.16 8.96
C GLU A 60 18.56 -28.48 10.43
N GLU A 61 19.54 -28.52 11.34
CA GLU A 61 19.33 -28.75 12.75
C GLU A 61 18.52 -27.69 13.47
N TYR A 62 18.40 -26.46 12.87
CA TYR A 62 17.62 -25.34 13.38
C TYR A 62 16.22 -25.22 12.75
N GLU A 63 15.83 -26.10 11.84
CA GLU A 63 14.52 -26.00 11.15
C GLU A 63 13.32 -26.16 12.09
N ASN A 64 13.43 -27.08 13.08
CA ASN A 64 12.32 -27.33 13.99
C ASN A 64 12.33 -26.34 15.16
N TRP A 65 11.51 -25.32 15.09
CA TRP A 65 11.41 -24.25 16.11
C TRP A 65 11.18 -24.75 17.54
N ARG A 66 10.59 -25.93 17.73
CA ARG A 66 10.30 -26.49 19.06
C ARG A 66 11.49 -27.18 19.72
N ASP A 67 12.45 -27.59 18.93
CA ASP A 67 13.61 -28.36 19.40
C ASP A 67 14.83 -27.48 19.68
N VAL A 68 14.79 -26.19 19.26
CA VAL A 68 15.88 -25.22 19.37
C VAL A 68 15.46 -24.07 20.25
N GLN A 69 16.35 -23.63 21.16
CA GLN A 69 16.13 -22.38 21.90
C GLN A 69 16.40 -21.20 20.95
N PRO A 70 15.48 -20.20 20.85
CA PRO A 70 15.67 -19.07 19.94
C PRO A 70 17.01 -18.33 20.11
N ALA A 71 17.54 -18.21 21.34
CA ALA A 71 18.82 -17.59 21.60
C ALA A 71 20.02 -18.36 20.99
N GLU A 72 19.89 -19.67 20.70
CA GLU A 72 20.97 -20.44 20.08
C GLU A 72 21.23 -20.02 18.62
N LEU A 73 20.25 -19.31 17.99
CA LEU A 73 20.40 -18.78 16.64
C LEU A 73 21.36 -17.59 16.57
N ILE A 74 21.65 -16.93 17.69
CA ILE A 74 22.54 -15.78 17.73
C ILE A 74 23.95 -16.19 17.32
N ASP A 75 24.43 -17.32 17.83
CA ASP A 75 25.78 -17.86 17.58
C ASP A 75 25.78 -18.97 16.50
N ALA A 76 24.64 -19.28 15.91
CA ALA A 76 24.55 -20.33 14.91
C ALA A 76 25.35 -19.97 13.65
N ASP A 77 25.99 -21.01 13.06
CA ASP A 77 26.58 -20.88 11.74
C ASP A 77 25.49 -20.53 10.70
N ILE A 78 25.85 -19.71 9.73
CA ILE A 78 24.98 -19.36 8.61
C ILE A 78 25.45 -20.11 7.38
N VAL A 79 24.54 -20.70 6.66
CA VAL A 79 24.80 -21.43 5.41
C VAL A 79 24.23 -20.67 4.22
N THR A 80 24.93 -20.74 3.10
CA THR A 80 24.48 -20.17 1.83
C THR A 80 23.86 -21.27 0.99
N GLU A 81 22.60 -21.07 0.56
CA GLU A 81 21.88 -22.02 -0.27
C GLU A 81 21.36 -21.37 -1.58
N PRO A 82 21.40 -22.11 -2.72
CA PRO A 82 20.83 -21.62 -3.96
C PRO A 82 19.31 -21.46 -3.88
N THR A 83 18.82 -20.23 -4.02
CA THR A 83 17.39 -19.90 -4.11
C THR A 83 16.83 -20.18 -5.50
N GLN A 84 17.65 -19.94 -6.55
CA GLN A 84 17.30 -20.04 -7.97
C GLN A 84 18.15 -21.11 -8.67
N LYS A 85 17.93 -22.40 -8.35
CA LYS A 85 18.75 -23.53 -8.83
C LYS A 85 18.91 -23.60 -10.36
N ASN A 86 17.88 -23.22 -11.13
CA ASN A 86 17.93 -23.19 -12.59
C ASN A 86 18.85 -22.06 -13.12
N ILE A 87 18.85 -20.90 -12.47
CA ILE A 87 19.71 -19.76 -12.81
C ILE A 87 21.16 -20.09 -12.47
N VAL A 88 21.43 -20.56 -11.25
CA VAL A 88 22.77 -20.97 -10.80
C VAL A 88 23.35 -22.04 -11.72
N THR A 89 22.57 -23.09 -12.07
CA THR A 89 23.02 -24.15 -13.00
C THR A 89 23.31 -23.61 -14.39
N THR A 90 22.54 -22.63 -14.85
CA THR A 90 22.74 -22.01 -16.18
C THR A 90 23.96 -21.10 -16.15
N LEU A 91 24.14 -20.30 -15.09
CA LEU A 91 25.30 -19.43 -14.90
C LEU A 91 26.61 -20.25 -14.89
N ASP A 92 26.69 -21.31 -14.08
CA ASP A 92 27.81 -22.26 -14.03
C ASP A 92 28.12 -22.84 -15.42
N ALA A 93 27.10 -23.27 -16.16
CA ALA A 93 27.29 -23.82 -17.51
C ALA A 93 27.77 -22.77 -18.55
N LEU A 94 27.48 -21.48 -18.34
CA LEU A 94 27.97 -20.37 -19.15
C LEU A 94 29.39 -19.97 -18.72
N ALA A 95 29.68 -19.88 -17.44
CA ALA A 95 31.00 -19.55 -16.89
C ALA A 95 32.08 -20.47 -17.39
N ARG A 96 31.85 -21.78 -17.38
CA ARG A 96 32.78 -22.79 -17.92
C ARG A 96 33.14 -22.64 -19.40
N LYS A 97 32.42 -21.82 -20.16
CA LYS A 97 32.65 -21.56 -21.58
C LYS A 97 33.13 -20.13 -21.83
N ALA A 98 33.07 -19.30 -20.81
CA ALA A 98 33.47 -17.92 -20.86
C ALA A 98 34.98 -17.79 -20.62
N ASP A 99 35.62 -16.86 -21.30
CA ASP A 99 37.03 -16.49 -21.09
C ASP A 99 37.13 -15.24 -20.20
N GLU A 100 36.10 -14.41 -20.16
CA GLU A 100 35.96 -13.20 -19.34
C GLU A 100 34.50 -12.98 -18.97
N ALA A 101 34.27 -12.21 -17.90
CA ALA A 101 32.92 -11.81 -17.49
C ALA A 101 32.81 -10.32 -17.17
N VAL A 102 31.58 -9.82 -17.23
CA VAL A 102 31.23 -8.46 -16.79
C VAL A 102 29.98 -8.54 -15.94
N ILE A 103 30.05 -7.98 -14.73
CA ILE A 103 28.95 -7.82 -13.81
C ILE A 103 28.31 -6.46 -14.05
N ALA A 104 27.02 -6.45 -14.35
CA ALA A 104 26.21 -5.31 -14.74
C ALA A 104 24.89 -5.28 -13.94
N THR A 105 25.01 -5.46 -12.61
CA THR A 105 23.93 -5.31 -11.63
C THR A 105 23.72 -3.83 -11.31
N ASP A 106 22.63 -3.47 -10.64
CA ASP A 106 22.37 -2.10 -10.19
C ASP A 106 23.49 -1.62 -9.23
N TYR A 107 23.76 -0.31 -9.17
CA TYR A 107 24.82 0.23 -8.34
C TYR A 107 24.29 0.73 -7.00
N ASP A 108 23.85 -0.21 -6.16
CA ASP A 108 23.54 0.01 -4.76
C ASP A 108 24.08 -1.16 -3.91
N ARG A 109 23.89 -1.13 -2.58
CA ARG A 109 24.37 -2.20 -1.68
C ARG A 109 23.86 -3.58 -2.08
N GLU A 110 22.60 -3.66 -2.52
CA GLU A 110 21.95 -4.92 -2.90
C GLU A 110 22.49 -5.43 -4.24
N GLY A 111 22.59 -4.53 -5.23
CA GLY A 111 23.14 -4.89 -6.55
C GLY A 111 24.62 -5.24 -6.51
N GLU A 112 25.44 -4.59 -5.66
CA GLU A 112 26.84 -5.01 -5.47
C GLU A 112 26.94 -6.37 -4.74
N LEU A 113 26.06 -6.65 -3.78
CA LEU A 113 26.00 -7.97 -3.14
C LEU A 113 25.59 -9.06 -4.14
N ILE A 114 24.55 -8.82 -4.96
CA ILE A 114 24.15 -9.74 -6.04
C ILE A 114 25.32 -9.95 -7.03
N GLY A 115 26.05 -8.88 -7.34
CA GLY A 115 27.27 -8.92 -8.15
C GLY A 115 28.37 -9.79 -7.52
N LYS A 116 28.62 -9.66 -6.22
CA LYS A 116 29.56 -10.48 -5.45
C LYS A 116 29.12 -11.95 -5.42
N GLU A 117 27.85 -12.24 -5.18
CA GLU A 117 27.31 -13.62 -5.25
C GLU A 117 27.56 -14.26 -6.64
N ALA A 118 27.32 -13.50 -7.71
CA ALA A 118 27.62 -13.97 -9.05
C ALA A 118 29.13 -14.17 -9.28
N TYR A 119 29.95 -13.25 -8.78
CA TYR A 119 31.41 -13.35 -8.83
C TYR A 119 31.91 -14.65 -8.18
N GLU A 120 31.51 -14.92 -6.94
CA GLU A 120 31.89 -16.11 -6.18
C GLU A 120 31.43 -17.43 -6.86
N LEU A 121 30.30 -17.40 -7.59
CA LEU A 121 29.81 -18.56 -8.32
C LEU A 121 30.62 -18.86 -9.59
N ILE A 122 31.36 -17.88 -10.16
CA ILE A 122 32.01 -18.04 -11.47
C ILE A 122 33.55 -17.89 -11.42
N GLU A 123 34.12 -17.36 -10.35
CA GLU A 123 35.57 -17.00 -10.29
C GLU A 123 36.47 -18.22 -10.52
N ASP A 124 36.11 -19.39 -10.04
CA ASP A 124 36.88 -20.63 -10.23
C ASP A 124 36.86 -21.17 -11.67
N ASP A 125 35.85 -20.79 -12.47
CA ASP A 125 35.65 -21.30 -13.85
C ASP A 125 36.15 -20.29 -14.93
N ILE A 126 36.45 -19.04 -14.59
CA ILE A 126 36.89 -17.99 -15.51
C ILE A 126 38.37 -17.65 -15.28
N GLU A 127 39.25 -17.90 -16.30
CA GLU A 127 40.66 -17.56 -16.19
C GLU A 127 40.99 -16.10 -16.47
N GLY A 128 40.09 -15.34 -17.14
CA GLY A 128 40.26 -13.95 -17.52
C GLY A 128 39.70 -12.95 -16.50
N PRO A 129 39.62 -11.66 -16.86
CA PRO A 129 39.10 -10.67 -15.96
C PRO A 129 37.60 -10.85 -15.73
N ILE A 130 37.16 -10.55 -14.50
CA ILE A 130 35.77 -10.35 -14.14
C ILE A 130 35.66 -8.88 -13.76
N GLU A 131 35.06 -8.10 -14.63
CA GLU A 131 34.96 -6.65 -14.52
C GLU A 131 33.56 -6.23 -14.05
N ARG A 132 33.44 -5.01 -13.55
CA ARG A 132 32.20 -4.36 -13.12
C ARG A 132 31.87 -3.20 -14.05
N VAL A 133 30.62 -3.00 -14.42
CA VAL A 133 30.16 -1.79 -15.09
C VAL A 133 29.04 -1.14 -14.28
N ARG A 134 29.08 0.18 -14.17
CA ARG A 134 28.15 1.00 -13.42
C ARG A 134 27.47 1.98 -14.35
N PHE A 135 26.16 2.09 -14.21
CA PHE A 135 25.33 3.03 -14.97
C PHE A 135 24.15 3.47 -14.12
N SER A 136 23.72 4.71 -14.33
CA SER A 136 22.56 5.29 -13.64
C SER A 136 21.30 5.26 -14.50
N SER A 137 21.42 4.92 -15.79
CA SER A 137 20.32 4.66 -16.71
C SER A 137 20.68 3.58 -17.74
N ILE A 138 19.67 2.85 -18.25
CA ILE A 138 19.91 1.81 -19.28
C ILE A 138 19.67 2.41 -20.68
N THR A 139 20.40 3.47 -20.98
CA THR A 139 20.41 4.14 -22.29
C THR A 139 21.56 3.66 -23.18
N ASP A 140 21.42 3.88 -24.50
CA ASP A 140 22.41 3.50 -25.50
C ASP A 140 23.81 4.09 -25.22
N ASN A 141 23.86 5.37 -24.84
CA ASN A 141 25.12 6.08 -24.61
C ASN A 141 25.79 5.63 -23.33
N GLU A 142 25.05 5.62 -22.21
CA GLU A 142 25.59 5.32 -20.90
C GLU A 142 26.05 3.86 -20.78
N VAL A 143 25.25 2.91 -21.29
CA VAL A 143 25.64 1.50 -21.32
C VAL A 143 26.90 1.30 -22.18
N LYS A 144 27.00 1.88 -23.38
CA LYS A 144 28.19 1.74 -24.24
C LYS A 144 29.44 2.39 -23.61
N GLU A 145 29.28 3.50 -22.91
CA GLU A 145 30.36 4.16 -22.18
C GLU A 145 30.81 3.34 -20.97
N ALA A 146 29.89 2.85 -20.14
CA ALA A 146 30.20 1.97 -19.02
C ALA A 146 30.94 0.71 -19.45
N PHE A 147 30.50 0.06 -20.52
CA PHE A 147 31.19 -1.13 -21.06
C PHE A 147 32.53 -0.83 -21.73
N ALA A 148 32.81 0.43 -22.09
CA ALA A 148 34.11 0.87 -22.61
C ALA A 148 35.09 1.21 -21.47
N ASN A 149 34.60 1.51 -20.28
CA ASN A 149 35.37 1.92 -19.11
C ASN A 149 34.93 1.11 -17.87
N PRO A 150 35.18 -0.22 -17.87
CA PRO A 150 34.80 -1.06 -16.73
C PRO A 150 35.62 -0.74 -15.48
N ASP A 151 35.06 -1.03 -14.34
CA ASP A 151 35.59 -0.86 -13.01
C ASP A 151 35.84 -2.21 -12.32
N ASP A 152 36.32 -2.20 -11.09
CA ASP A 152 36.35 -3.36 -10.19
C ASP A 152 35.04 -3.42 -9.35
N LEU A 153 34.70 -4.62 -8.89
CA LEU A 153 33.58 -4.80 -7.94
C LEU A 153 33.91 -4.12 -6.60
N ASP A 154 32.94 -3.44 -6.03
CA ASP A 154 33.05 -2.79 -4.72
C ASP A 154 32.74 -3.79 -3.61
N PHE A 155 33.78 -4.48 -3.14
CA PHE A 155 33.61 -5.51 -2.10
C PHE A 155 33.23 -4.93 -0.74
N ASP A 156 33.56 -3.67 -0.45
CA ASP A 156 33.16 -3.03 0.81
C ASP A 156 31.67 -2.71 0.79
N LEU A 157 31.17 -2.18 -0.32
CA LEU A 157 29.73 -1.95 -0.53
C LEU A 157 28.94 -3.28 -0.52
N ALA A 158 29.45 -4.33 -1.16
CA ALA A 158 28.86 -5.66 -1.12
C ALA A 158 28.85 -6.25 0.29
N ALA A 159 29.93 -6.08 1.06
CA ALA A 159 30.02 -6.53 2.45
C ALA A 159 29.01 -5.81 3.36
N ALA A 160 28.72 -4.53 3.12
CA ALA A 160 27.66 -3.82 3.81
C ALA A 160 26.26 -4.43 3.54
N GLY A 161 26.01 -4.87 2.30
CA GLY A 161 24.80 -5.61 1.94
C GLY A 161 24.72 -6.98 2.63
N GLU A 162 25.83 -7.73 2.66
CA GLU A 162 25.93 -9.03 3.33
C GLU A 162 25.74 -8.92 4.86
N ALA A 163 26.36 -7.92 5.50
CA ALA A 163 26.18 -7.64 6.92
C ALA A 163 24.69 -7.45 7.24
N ARG A 164 23.99 -6.69 6.41
CA ARG A 164 22.57 -6.47 6.55
C ARG A 164 21.77 -7.77 6.46
N GLN A 165 22.03 -8.62 5.47
CA GLN A 165 21.33 -9.90 5.34
C GLN A 165 21.56 -10.80 6.56
N ILE A 166 22.79 -10.87 7.05
CA ILE A 166 23.16 -11.66 8.24
C ILE A 166 22.41 -11.13 9.48
N ILE A 167 22.48 -9.82 9.72
CA ILE A 167 21.85 -9.20 10.89
C ILE A 167 20.32 -9.38 10.83
N ASP A 168 19.70 -9.11 9.69
CA ASP A 168 18.24 -9.23 9.52
C ASP A 168 17.77 -10.70 9.65
N LEU A 169 18.58 -11.68 9.20
CA LEU A 169 18.29 -13.10 9.37
C LEU A 169 18.33 -13.49 10.87
N ILE A 170 19.41 -13.14 11.56
CA ILE A 170 19.61 -13.54 12.97
C ILE A 170 18.54 -12.89 13.86
N TRP A 171 18.37 -11.58 13.78
CA TRP A 171 17.37 -10.84 14.56
C TRP A 171 15.95 -11.29 14.24
N GLY A 172 15.63 -11.38 12.95
CA GLY A 172 14.32 -11.82 12.49
C GLY A 172 13.96 -13.22 12.95
N ALA A 173 14.86 -14.19 12.78
CA ALA A 173 14.62 -15.57 13.18
C ALA A 173 14.55 -15.75 14.70
N ALA A 174 15.50 -15.19 15.45
CA ALA A 174 15.57 -15.36 16.90
C ALA A 174 14.34 -14.75 17.59
N LEU A 175 14.01 -13.49 17.29
CA LEU A 175 12.87 -12.78 17.91
C LEU A 175 11.52 -13.36 17.45
N THR A 176 11.35 -13.61 16.15
CA THR A 176 10.13 -14.24 15.61
C THR A 176 9.83 -15.57 16.28
N ARG A 177 10.85 -16.44 16.39
CA ARG A 177 10.68 -17.75 17.07
C ARG A 177 10.39 -17.59 18.55
N PHE A 178 11.06 -16.66 19.24
CA PHE A 178 10.82 -16.41 20.66
C PHE A 178 9.37 -15.96 20.92
N LEU A 179 8.89 -14.95 20.20
CA LEU A 179 7.54 -14.43 20.38
C LEU A 179 6.47 -15.45 19.98
N SER A 180 6.66 -16.09 18.82
CA SER A 180 5.70 -17.10 18.32
C SER A 180 5.58 -18.31 19.24
N LEU A 181 6.70 -18.81 19.77
CA LEU A 181 6.70 -19.91 20.73
C LEU A 181 6.10 -19.51 22.08
N SER A 182 6.37 -18.29 22.56
CA SER A 182 5.83 -17.76 23.82
C SER A 182 4.33 -17.54 23.74
N ALA A 183 3.84 -16.96 22.62
CA ALA A 183 2.43 -16.77 22.33
C ALA A 183 1.70 -18.05 21.88
N ARG A 184 2.41 -19.15 21.61
CA ARG A 184 1.91 -20.40 21.02
C ARG A 184 1.26 -20.21 19.64
N GLN A 185 1.71 -19.23 18.90
CA GLN A 185 1.34 -18.96 17.52
C GLN A 185 2.37 -19.60 16.58
N LEU A 186 1.96 -20.57 15.79
CA LEU A 186 2.84 -21.35 14.90
C LEU A 186 2.10 -21.67 13.60
N GLY A 187 2.84 -21.98 12.56
CA GLY A 187 2.30 -22.18 11.21
C GLY A 187 2.09 -20.83 10.53
N ASP A 188 0.97 -20.62 9.87
CA ASP A 188 0.69 -19.38 9.12
C ASP A 188 0.43 -18.17 10.04
N ASP A 189 0.10 -18.42 11.32
CA ASP A 189 -0.20 -17.37 12.32
C ASP A 189 1.04 -16.94 13.15
N PHE A 190 2.26 -17.17 12.71
CA PHE A 190 3.46 -16.81 13.49
C PHE A 190 3.63 -15.28 13.62
N ILE A 191 4.17 -14.83 14.76
CA ILE A 191 4.43 -13.42 15.05
C ILE A 191 5.79 -13.02 14.46
N SER A 192 5.79 -12.28 13.35
CA SER A 192 7.00 -11.81 12.68
C SER A 192 7.52 -10.53 13.30
N VAL A 193 8.79 -10.50 13.64
CA VAL A 193 9.47 -9.32 14.20
C VAL A 193 10.78 -9.10 13.43
N GLY A 194 11.17 -7.86 13.26
CA GLY A 194 12.40 -7.53 12.57
C GLY A 194 12.92 -6.16 12.98
N ARG A 195 14.22 -5.99 12.89
CA ARG A 195 14.97 -4.80 13.28
C ARG A 195 14.40 -3.48 12.74
N VAL A 196 13.99 -3.43 11.47
CA VAL A 196 13.39 -2.24 10.84
C VAL A 196 11.87 -2.22 11.01
N GLN A 197 11.22 -3.39 11.02
CA GLN A 197 9.76 -3.51 11.13
C GLN A 197 9.23 -3.04 12.49
N SER A 198 9.91 -3.40 13.57
CA SER A 198 9.43 -3.12 14.93
C SER A 198 9.41 -1.62 15.28
N PRO A 199 10.46 -0.83 15.06
CA PRO A 199 10.39 0.61 15.29
C PRO A 199 9.44 1.32 14.31
N THR A 200 9.32 0.85 13.07
CA THR A 200 8.30 1.38 12.14
C THR A 200 6.89 1.12 12.66
N LEU A 201 6.63 -0.09 13.19
CA LEU A 201 5.35 -0.42 13.78
C LEU A 201 5.04 0.43 15.02
N LYS A 202 6.06 0.67 15.87
CA LYS A 202 5.95 1.55 17.03
C LYS A 202 5.52 2.97 16.65
N LEU A 203 6.09 3.56 15.60
CA LEU A 203 5.67 4.90 15.11
C LEU A 203 4.17 4.97 14.83
N ILE A 204 3.62 3.93 14.24
CA ILE A 204 2.19 3.87 13.88
C ILE A 204 1.33 3.67 15.13
N VAL A 205 1.75 2.77 16.02
CA VAL A 205 1.05 2.50 17.30
C VAL A 205 1.06 3.74 18.19
N ASP A 206 2.19 4.43 18.33
CA ASP A 206 2.27 5.64 19.13
C ASP A 206 1.38 6.75 18.57
N ARG A 207 1.32 6.90 17.24
CA ARG A 207 0.37 7.83 16.59
C ARG A 207 -1.09 7.47 16.90
N GLU A 208 -1.44 6.21 16.87
CA GLU A 208 -2.81 5.78 17.21
C GLU A 208 -3.14 6.02 18.69
N ARG A 209 -2.17 5.77 19.60
CA ARG A 209 -2.31 6.12 21.02
C ARG A 209 -2.51 7.62 21.24
N GLU A 210 -1.78 8.47 20.51
CA GLU A 210 -1.98 9.94 20.53
C GLU A 210 -3.41 10.31 20.10
N ILE A 211 -3.92 9.66 19.05
CA ILE A 211 -5.28 9.87 18.54
C ILE A 211 -6.32 9.44 19.57
N GLN A 212 -6.14 8.27 20.19
CA GLN A 212 -7.07 7.73 21.19
C GLN A 212 -7.06 8.52 22.51
N ALA A 213 -5.89 9.04 22.88
CA ALA A 213 -5.75 9.87 24.10
C ALA A 213 -6.19 11.32 23.91
N PHE A 214 -6.51 11.71 22.69
CA PHE A 214 -6.87 13.09 22.39
C PHE A 214 -8.28 13.41 22.95
N ASP A 215 -8.37 14.50 23.70
CA ASP A 215 -9.62 15.01 24.24
C ASP A 215 -10.02 16.26 23.43
N PRO A 216 -11.10 16.22 22.63
CA PRO A 216 -11.51 17.36 21.83
C PRO A 216 -11.97 18.54 22.72
N GLU A 217 -11.49 19.73 22.39
CA GLU A 217 -11.91 20.98 23.01
C GLU A 217 -12.75 21.79 22.02
N THR A 218 -13.90 22.29 22.47
CA THR A 218 -14.78 23.13 21.67
C THR A 218 -14.21 24.55 21.58
N TYR A 219 -14.24 25.13 20.38
CA TYR A 219 -13.89 26.53 20.12
C TYR A 219 -14.81 27.11 19.04
N TRP A 220 -14.81 28.41 18.93
CA TRP A 220 -15.60 29.15 17.95
C TRP A 220 -14.68 29.93 17.00
N GLU A 221 -15.07 29.97 15.74
CA GLU A 221 -14.50 30.86 14.74
C GLU A 221 -15.59 31.74 14.15
N LEU A 222 -15.25 33.02 13.93
CA LEU A 222 -16.21 34.00 13.45
C LEU A 222 -15.76 34.55 12.10
N PHE A 223 -16.69 34.61 11.19
CA PHE A 223 -16.50 35.12 9.86
C PHE A 223 -17.52 36.21 9.54
N ALA A 224 -17.10 37.19 8.78
CA ALA A 224 -18.01 38.21 8.23
C ALA A 224 -17.79 38.34 6.72
N ASP A 225 -18.89 38.34 5.97
CA ASP A 225 -18.87 38.73 4.56
C ASP A 225 -18.83 40.22 4.42
N LEU A 226 -17.70 40.73 3.99
CA LEU A 226 -17.50 42.14 3.69
C LEU A 226 -17.74 42.42 2.19
N ALA A 227 -18.28 43.58 1.87
CA ALA A 227 -18.50 43.96 0.47
C ALA A 227 -17.98 45.34 0.15
N LYS A 228 -17.30 45.44 -1.01
CA LYS A 228 -16.94 46.71 -1.66
C LYS A 228 -17.60 46.81 -3.04
N ASN A 229 -18.42 47.84 -3.27
CA ASN A 229 -19.11 48.05 -4.54
C ASN A 229 -19.91 46.84 -5.07
N GLY A 230 -20.39 45.96 -4.17
CA GLY A 230 -21.15 44.76 -4.51
C GLY A 230 -20.30 43.51 -4.68
N GLU A 231 -19.00 43.60 -4.65
CA GLU A 231 -18.08 42.49 -4.63
C GLU A 231 -17.84 42.02 -3.20
N ARG A 232 -18.08 40.72 -2.91
CA ARG A 232 -18.05 40.16 -1.57
C ARG A 232 -16.79 39.31 -1.38
N PHE A 233 -16.29 39.31 -0.13
CA PHE A 233 -15.18 38.48 0.30
C PHE A 233 -15.32 38.19 1.79
N GLU A 234 -14.83 37.05 2.21
CA GLU A 234 -14.87 36.62 3.60
C GLU A 234 -13.71 37.21 4.40
N ALA A 235 -13.99 37.65 5.61
CA ALA A 235 -13.03 38.12 6.60
C ALA A 235 -13.22 37.36 7.92
N GLN A 236 -12.14 36.92 8.53
CA GLN A 236 -12.15 36.18 9.77
C GLN A 236 -11.81 37.05 10.96
N TYR A 237 -12.53 36.89 12.07
CA TYR A 237 -12.19 37.53 13.35
C TYR A 237 -10.84 37.04 13.84
N PHE A 238 -10.08 37.92 14.44
CA PHE A 238 -8.85 37.60 15.14
C PHE A 238 -8.62 38.56 16.32
N TYR A 239 -7.86 38.13 17.28
CA TYR A 239 -7.44 38.91 18.43
C TYR A 239 -5.97 38.64 18.76
N GLU A 240 -5.39 39.41 19.68
CA GLU A 240 -4.06 39.13 20.22
C GLU A 240 -4.23 38.44 21.56
N ASP A 241 -3.63 37.26 21.71
CA ASP A 241 -3.60 36.52 22.95
C ASP A 241 -2.71 37.20 24.02
N ASP A 242 -2.60 36.58 25.20
CA ASP A 242 -1.84 37.10 26.31
C ASP A 242 -0.34 37.29 26.03
N ASP A 243 0.19 36.53 25.05
CA ASP A 243 1.57 36.62 24.60
C ASP A 243 1.75 37.63 23.44
N GLY A 244 0.66 38.26 22.99
CA GLY A 244 0.63 39.17 21.86
C GLY A 244 0.69 38.50 20.50
N THR A 245 0.37 37.19 20.47
CA THR A 245 0.28 36.41 19.22
C THR A 245 -1.14 36.48 18.68
N GLU A 246 -1.26 36.57 17.36
CA GLU A 246 -2.55 36.59 16.69
C GLU A 246 -3.24 35.23 16.80
N ALA A 247 -4.50 35.22 17.28
CA ALA A 247 -5.33 34.04 17.44
C ALA A 247 -6.71 34.24 16.79
N GLU A 248 -7.29 33.21 16.23
CA GLU A 248 -8.59 33.18 15.57
C GLU A 248 -9.61 32.34 16.33
N ARG A 249 -9.18 31.41 17.20
CA ARG A 249 -10.03 30.51 17.96
C ARG A 249 -10.46 31.13 19.25
N VAL A 250 -11.77 31.28 19.43
CA VAL A 250 -12.36 31.76 20.69
C VAL A 250 -12.78 30.57 21.51
N TRP A 251 -12.26 30.46 22.75
CA TRP A 251 -12.46 29.28 23.63
C TRP A 251 -13.63 29.41 24.60
N SER A 252 -14.37 30.50 24.52
CA SER A 252 -15.53 30.77 25.36
C SER A 252 -16.73 31.11 24.49
N GLU A 253 -17.83 30.37 24.65
CA GLU A 253 -19.09 30.62 23.95
C GLU A 253 -19.59 32.05 24.18
N GLY A 254 -19.56 32.54 25.44
CA GLY A 254 -20.02 33.89 25.78
C GLY A 254 -19.21 35.00 25.10
N ASP A 255 -17.87 34.83 24.97
CA ASP A 255 -17.02 35.81 24.30
C ASP A 255 -17.26 35.76 22.77
N ALA A 256 -17.49 34.56 22.22
CA ALA A 256 -17.82 34.37 20.82
C ALA A 256 -19.18 35.00 20.44
N GLU A 257 -20.20 34.83 21.32
CA GLU A 257 -21.51 35.46 21.14
C GLU A 257 -21.42 36.97 21.23
N GLU A 258 -20.61 37.56 22.13
CA GLU A 258 -20.42 39.01 22.25
C GLU A 258 -19.80 39.60 20.96
N VAL A 259 -18.79 38.93 20.41
CA VAL A 259 -18.19 39.32 19.13
C VAL A 259 -19.18 39.18 17.96
N TYR A 260 -19.95 38.07 17.94
CA TYR A 260 -20.99 37.86 16.93
C TYR A 260 -22.08 38.96 16.99
N GLU A 261 -22.60 39.29 18.14
CA GLU A 261 -23.61 40.33 18.32
C GLU A 261 -23.08 41.69 17.84
N THR A 262 -21.82 42.02 18.14
CA THR A 262 -21.15 43.26 17.67
C THR A 262 -21.07 43.32 16.15
N LEU A 263 -20.62 42.24 15.51
CA LEU A 263 -20.51 42.17 14.04
C LEU A 263 -21.87 42.13 13.36
N ALA A 264 -22.83 41.35 13.88
CA ALA A 264 -24.19 41.26 13.31
C ALA A 264 -25.01 42.55 13.48
N GLY A 265 -24.69 43.36 14.46
CA GLY A 265 -25.29 44.70 14.65
C GLY A 265 -24.70 45.79 13.78
N ALA A 266 -23.63 45.55 13.05
CA ALA A 266 -22.92 46.55 12.27
C ALA A 266 -23.36 46.56 10.80
N ASP A 267 -23.60 47.73 10.24
CA ASP A 267 -23.83 47.90 8.79
C ASP A 267 -22.51 47.94 7.98
N SER A 268 -21.42 48.35 8.62
CA SER A 268 -20.13 48.53 7.96
C SER A 268 -18.92 48.28 8.88
N ALA A 269 -17.82 47.89 8.29
CA ALA A 269 -16.50 47.76 8.92
C ALA A 269 -15.53 48.76 8.27
N GLY A 270 -14.74 49.46 9.09
CA GLY A 270 -13.74 50.42 8.60
C GLY A 270 -12.41 49.70 8.31
N VAL A 271 -11.80 49.93 7.16
CA VAL A 271 -10.48 49.40 6.85
C VAL A 271 -9.42 50.12 7.67
N GLU A 272 -8.75 49.37 8.55
CA GLU A 272 -7.70 49.88 9.45
C GLU A 272 -6.32 49.86 8.81
N SER A 273 -6.02 48.76 8.09
CA SER A 273 -4.74 48.61 7.41
C SER A 273 -4.82 47.70 6.19
N VAL A 274 -3.96 47.98 5.22
CA VAL A 274 -3.81 47.18 4.00
C VAL A 274 -2.33 46.86 3.80
N SER A 275 -1.98 45.62 3.75
CA SER A 275 -0.60 45.17 3.52
C SER A 275 -0.53 44.31 2.26
N ARG A 276 0.37 44.68 1.34
CA ARG A 276 0.66 43.92 0.13
C ARG A 276 2.09 43.40 0.19
N ARG A 277 2.29 42.14 -0.11
CA ARG A 277 3.61 41.52 -0.18
C ARG A 277 3.68 40.62 -1.39
N THR A 278 4.76 40.72 -2.11
CA THR A 278 5.11 39.76 -3.15
C THR A 278 5.98 38.67 -2.52
N ARG A 279 5.68 37.44 -2.82
CA ARG A 279 6.45 36.27 -2.40
C ARG A 279 6.86 35.49 -3.63
N THR A 280 8.15 35.20 -3.72
CA THR A 280 8.68 34.25 -4.69
C THR A 280 8.46 32.83 -4.16
N ASP A 281 7.96 31.98 -5.04
CA ASP A 281 7.76 30.54 -4.80
C ASP A 281 8.72 29.79 -5.75
N ASN A 282 9.76 29.22 -5.17
CA ASN A 282 10.82 28.60 -5.95
C ASN A 282 10.35 27.25 -6.51
N PRO A 283 10.89 26.84 -7.67
CA PRO A 283 10.68 25.51 -8.19
C PRO A 283 11.04 24.42 -7.17
N PRO A 284 10.37 23.28 -7.24
CA PRO A 284 10.70 22.15 -6.36
C PRO A 284 12.09 21.59 -6.67
N GLU A 285 12.69 20.95 -5.69
CA GLU A 285 13.95 20.21 -5.85
C GLU A 285 13.79 19.00 -6.79
N PRO A 286 14.84 18.51 -7.42
CA PRO A 286 14.83 17.22 -8.12
C PRO A 286 14.32 16.08 -7.25
N PHE A 287 13.69 15.07 -7.85
CA PHE A 287 13.20 13.92 -7.11
C PHE A 287 14.33 13.04 -6.56
N ASN A 288 14.35 12.84 -5.25
CA ASN A 288 14.87 11.64 -4.64
C ASN A 288 13.74 10.59 -4.46
N THR A 289 14.07 9.40 -3.95
CA THR A 289 13.10 8.31 -3.75
C THR A 289 11.91 8.73 -2.88
N THR A 290 12.15 9.40 -1.75
CA THR A 290 11.10 9.80 -0.80
C THR A 290 10.18 10.87 -1.38
N ALA A 291 10.73 11.89 -2.03
CA ALA A 291 9.95 12.94 -2.68
C ALA A 291 9.12 12.39 -3.86
N PHE A 292 9.68 11.45 -4.63
CA PHE A 292 8.97 10.76 -5.70
C PHE A 292 7.79 9.95 -5.16
N ILE A 293 7.99 9.11 -4.14
CA ILE A 293 6.91 8.32 -3.50
C ILE A 293 5.81 9.25 -2.98
N SER A 294 6.19 10.40 -2.39
CA SER A 294 5.22 11.38 -1.89
C SER A 294 4.38 11.99 -3.02
N ALA A 295 5.00 12.32 -4.14
CA ALA A 295 4.30 12.86 -5.29
C ALA A 295 3.37 11.82 -5.94
N ALA A 296 3.84 10.58 -6.14
CA ALA A 296 3.05 9.47 -6.65
C ALA A 296 1.89 9.10 -5.72
N GLY A 297 2.11 9.16 -4.40
CA GLY A 297 1.06 8.98 -3.39
C GLY A 297 -0.08 10.00 -3.51
N SER A 298 0.23 11.22 -3.95
CA SER A 298 -0.79 12.24 -4.22
C SER A 298 -1.67 11.94 -5.45
N LEU A 299 -1.21 11.03 -6.33
CA LEU A 299 -1.96 10.49 -7.47
C LEU A 299 -2.74 9.21 -7.12
N GLY A 300 -2.57 8.69 -5.89
CA GLY A 300 -3.27 7.50 -5.41
C GLY A 300 -2.45 6.20 -5.45
N TYR A 301 -1.17 6.27 -5.82
CA TYR A 301 -0.31 5.09 -5.83
C TYR A 301 0.21 4.76 -4.43
N SER A 302 0.24 3.47 -4.09
CA SER A 302 1.00 3.00 -2.93
C SER A 302 2.50 3.17 -3.18
N ALA A 303 3.29 3.29 -2.12
CA ALA A 303 4.73 3.43 -2.22
C ALA A 303 5.38 2.30 -3.02
N GLN A 304 4.97 1.06 -2.77
CA GLN A 304 5.45 -0.12 -3.48
C GLN A 304 5.10 -0.09 -4.97
N ARG A 305 3.85 0.25 -5.32
CA ARG A 305 3.42 0.32 -6.72
C ARG A 305 4.17 1.41 -7.49
N ALA A 306 4.34 2.59 -6.89
CA ALA A 306 5.08 3.69 -7.48
C ALA A 306 6.54 3.29 -7.77
N MET A 307 7.21 2.64 -6.81
CA MET A 307 8.59 2.19 -6.98
C MET A 307 8.71 1.08 -8.02
N SER A 308 7.78 0.12 -8.06
CA SER A 308 7.77 -0.93 -9.09
C SER A 308 7.69 -0.33 -10.50
N ILE A 309 6.81 0.64 -10.72
CA ILE A 309 6.69 1.32 -12.02
C ILE A 309 7.96 2.10 -12.35
N ALA A 310 8.53 2.82 -11.40
CA ALA A 310 9.76 3.57 -11.64
C ALA A 310 10.95 2.65 -12.01
N GLU A 311 11.04 1.45 -11.39
CA GLU A 311 12.04 0.45 -11.76
C GLU A 311 11.81 -0.14 -13.15
N GLU A 312 10.56 -0.31 -13.58
CA GLU A 312 10.22 -0.73 -14.95
C GLU A 312 10.65 0.35 -15.96
N LEU A 313 10.32 1.63 -15.69
CA LEU A 313 10.73 2.76 -16.53
C LEU A 313 12.26 2.92 -16.62
N TYR A 314 12.97 2.71 -15.52
CA TYR A 314 14.43 2.67 -15.50
C TYR A 314 14.98 1.53 -16.37
N THR A 315 14.45 0.32 -16.19
CA THR A 315 14.90 -0.86 -16.93
C THR A 315 14.69 -0.70 -18.44
N ASP A 316 13.60 -0.03 -18.84
CA ASP A 316 13.32 0.28 -20.23
C ASP A 316 14.10 1.49 -20.77
N GLY A 317 14.87 2.17 -19.90
CA GLY A 317 15.78 3.27 -20.25
C GLY A 317 15.12 4.65 -20.34
N TYR A 318 13.90 4.81 -19.85
CA TYR A 318 13.18 6.08 -19.92
C TYR A 318 13.48 7.04 -18.77
N THR A 319 13.92 6.51 -17.62
CA THR A 319 14.29 7.28 -16.43
C THR A 319 15.61 6.81 -15.85
N THR A 320 16.21 7.63 -14.99
CA THR A 320 17.35 7.24 -14.15
C THR A 320 16.92 6.29 -13.03
N TYR A 321 17.88 5.66 -12.38
CA TYR A 321 17.67 4.72 -11.27
C TYR A 321 16.85 5.35 -10.14
N PRO A 322 15.74 4.73 -9.70
CA PRO A 322 14.79 5.39 -8.81
C PRO A 322 15.16 5.33 -7.33
N ARG A 323 16.20 4.59 -6.93
CA ARG A 323 16.63 4.49 -5.53
C ARG A 323 17.81 5.41 -5.27
N THR A 324 17.53 6.67 -5.00
CA THR A 324 18.52 7.72 -4.78
C THR A 324 18.08 8.68 -3.68
N ASP A 325 19.03 9.14 -2.85
CA ASP A 325 18.81 10.22 -1.89
C ASP A 325 19.22 11.58 -2.50
N ASN A 326 19.86 11.58 -3.68
CA ASN A 326 20.39 12.76 -4.32
C ASN A 326 19.28 13.71 -4.80
N THR A 327 19.42 14.98 -4.49
CA THR A 327 18.54 16.08 -4.93
C THR A 327 19.30 17.12 -5.76
N VAL A 328 20.52 16.78 -6.23
CA VAL A 328 21.40 17.64 -7.02
C VAL A 328 21.74 16.95 -8.33
N TYR A 329 21.44 17.59 -9.45
CA TYR A 329 21.84 17.05 -10.75
C TYR A 329 23.37 17.07 -10.92
N PRO A 330 23.94 16.05 -11.60
CA PRO A 330 25.36 16.01 -11.86
C PRO A 330 25.78 17.16 -12.80
N GLU A 331 27.08 17.58 -12.70
CA GLU A 331 27.59 18.72 -13.47
C GLU A 331 27.62 18.49 -14.99
N ASP A 332 27.62 17.26 -15.44
CA ASP A 332 27.61 16.84 -16.84
C ASP A 332 26.23 16.71 -17.47
N LEU A 333 25.15 16.82 -16.66
CA LEU A 333 23.79 16.92 -17.18
C LEU A 333 23.61 18.24 -17.88
N ASP A 334 23.34 18.23 -19.19
CA ASP A 334 22.95 19.40 -19.98
C ASP A 334 21.40 19.53 -20.03
N PRO A 335 20.80 20.46 -19.25
CA PRO A 335 19.37 20.63 -19.24
C PRO A 335 18.79 21.06 -20.58
N ASP A 336 19.56 21.84 -21.38
CA ASP A 336 19.13 22.30 -22.71
C ASP A 336 19.02 21.11 -23.68
N GLU A 337 20.01 20.20 -23.68
CA GLU A 337 19.99 19.00 -24.51
C GLU A 337 18.84 18.07 -24.14
N LEU A 338 18.61 17.88 -22.81
CA LEU A 338 17.54 17.06 -22.33
C LEU A 338 16.16 17.64 -22.69
N LEU A 339 15.94 18.95 -22.53
CA LEU A 339 14.72 19.61 -22.94
C LEU A 339 14.50 19.53 -24.48
N ASP A 340 15.56 19.68 -25.27
CA ASP A 340 15.47 19.60 -26.73
C ASP A 340 14.94 18.25 -27.20
N SER A 341 15.27 17.16 -26.49
CA SER A 341 14.75 15.82 -26.78
C SER A 341 13.22 15.74 -26.72
N PHE A 342 12.57 16.56 -25.91
CA PHE A 342 11.11 16.60 -25.74
C PHE A 342 10.39 17.48 -26.74
N THR A 343 11.07 18.36 -27.48
CA THR A 343 10.41 19.33 -28.39
C THR A 343 9.55 18.68 -29.48
N GLY A 344 9.91 17.44 -29.88
CA GLY A 344 9.13 16.64 -30.83
C GLY A 344 7.93 15.90 -30.23
N SER A 345 7.79 15.90 -28.91
CA SER A 345 6.68 15.21 -28.21
C SER A 345 5.36 15.97 -28.40
N ARG A 346 4.27 15.22 -28.54
CA ARG A 346 2.92 15.79 -28.60
C ARG A 346 2.47 16.33 -27.24
N GLU A 347 2.85 15.62 -26.19
CA GLU A 347 2.43 15.84 -24.82
C GLU A 347 3.31 16.88 -24.11
N PHE A 348 4.62 16.88 -24.39
CA PHE A 348 5.61 17.68 -23.67
C PHE A 348 6.24 18.81 -24.51
N GLY A 349 6.13 18.74 -25.85
CA GLY A 349 6.91 19.61 -26.75
C GLY A 349 6.66 21.10 -26.57
N SER A 350 5.40 21.49 -26.33
CA SER A 350 5.07 22.91 -26.10
C SER A 350 5.73 23.46 -24.84
N ASP A 351 5.76 22.69 -23.79
CA ASP A 351 6.31 23.08 -22.49
C ASP A 351 7.84 23.10 -22.56
N ALA A 352 8.45 22.10 -23.22
CA ALA A 352 9.89 22.09 -23.48
C ALA A 352 10.36 23.27 -24.33
N GLU A 353 9.64 23.63 -25.42
CA GLU A 353 9.93 24.81 -26.25
C GLU A 353 9.82 26.12 -25.43
N GLN A 354 8.85 26.20 -24.49
CA GLN A 354 8.70 27.35 -23.61
C GLN A 354 9.89 27.47 -22.65
N LEU A 355 10.35 26.39 -22.04
CA LEU A 355 11.48 26.37 -21.12
C LEU A 355 12.78 26.73 -21.83
N LEU A 356 13.02 26.20 -23.04
CA LEU A 356 14.18 26.51 -23.87
C LEU A 356 14.22 27.97 -24.34
N ALA A 357 13.12 28.73 -24.24
CA ALA A 357 13.09 30.14 -24.56
C ALA A 357 13.64 31.05 -23.45
N ALA A 358 13.94 30.51 -22.27
CA ALA A 358 14.60 31.23 -21.18
C ALA A 358 16.00 31.70 -21.58
N GLU A 359 16.47 32.81 -21.01
CA GLU A 359 17.83 33.34 -21.30
C GLU A 359 18.93 32.47 -20.69
N GLU A 360 18.65 31.82 -19.57
CA GLU A 360 19.55 30.93 -18.82
C GLU A 360 18.71 29.86 -18.12
N ILE A 361 19.13 28.61 -18.18
CA ILE A 361 18.46 27.48 -17.55
C ILE A 361 19.36 26.99 -16.42
N GLU A 362 18.98 27.28 -15.19
CA GLU A 362 19.67 26.81 -13.98
C GLU A 362 18.72 25.89 -13.20
N PRO A 363 18.99 24.57 -13.14
CA PRO A 363 18.18 23.65 -12.35
C PRO A 363 18.19 24.00 -10.86
N THR A 364 17.04 23.82 -10.22
CA THR A 364 16.96 23.90 -8.76
C THR A 364 17.87 22.86 -8.14
N ARG A 365 18.58 23.26 -7.08
CA ARG A 365 19.48 22.40 -6.30
C ARG A 365 18.84 22.15 -4.95
N GLY A 366 18.75 20.89 -4.55
CA GLY A 366 18.36 20.50 -3.19
C GLY A 366 19.53 20.49 -2.23
N ASP A 367 19.28 20.03 -1.01
CA ASP A 367 20.25 20.04 0.08
C ASP A 367 21.13 18.76 0.13
N GLU A 368 20.66 17.64 -0.45
CA GLU A 368 21.33 16.34 -0.40
C GLU A 368 22.07 16.06 -1.70
N GLU A 369 23.40 15.91 -1.60
CA GLU A 369 24.26 15.57 -2.74
C GLU A 369 24.99 14.27 -2.47
N THR A 370 24.70 13.23 -3.26
CA THR A 370 25.36 11.93 -3.21
C THR A 370 26.09 11.63 -4.51
N THR A 371 27.05 10.71 -4.48
CA THR A 371 27.89 10.39 -5.65
C THR A 371 27.50 9.06 -6.33
N ASP A 372 26.53 8.34 -5.78
CA ASP A 372 26.10 7.03 -6.28
C ASP A 372 25.19 7.16 -7.53
N HIS A 373 24.07 7.85 -7.39
CA HIS A 373 23.12 8.05 -8.47
C HIS A 373 22.66 9.51 -8.56
N PRO A 374 22.31 9.99 -9.77
CA PRO A 374 21.63 11.28 -9.91
C PRO A 374 20.23 11.24 -9.30
N PRO A 375 19.57 12.38 -9.15
CA PRO A 375 18.12 12.42 -8.90
C PRO A 375 17.32 11.66 -9.96
N ILE A 376 16.09 11.31 -9.65
CA ILE A 376 15.17 10.67 -10.58
C ILE A 376 14.74 11.69 -11.63
N HIS A 377 15.14 11.47 -12.90
CA HIS A 377 14.78 12.32 -14.02
C HIS A 377 14.65 11.50 -15.31
N PRO A 378 14.00 12.04 -16.37
CA PRO A 378 13.94 11.37 -17.66
C PRO A 378 15.33 11.35 -18.33
N THR A 379 15.58 10.35 -19.18
CA THR A 379 16.85 10.20 -19.90
C THR A 379 16.90 10.92 -21.23
N GLY A 380 15.74 11.39 -21.73
CA GLY A 380 15.60 11.91 -23.09
C GLY A 380 15.21 10.85 -24.13
N GLU A 381 15.22 9.56 -23.78
CA GLU A 381 14.54 8.53 -24.58
C GLU A 381 13.03 8.64 -24.36
N LEU A 382 12.27 8.81 -25.45
CA LEU A 382 10.83 9.07 -25.36
C LEU A 382 10.05 7.80 -25.68
N PRO A 383 9.28 7.25 -24.72
CA PRO A 383 8.37 6.14 -25.02
C PRO A 383 7.22 6.60 -25.93
N ALA A 384 6.80 5.76 -26.84
CA ALA A 384 5.51 5.99 -27.48
C ALA A 384 4.38 5.70 -26.46
N ARG A 385 3.29 6.51 -26.46
CA ARG A 385 2.18 6.34 -25.50
C ARG A 385 1.61 4.89 -25.46
N SER A 386 1.70 4.19 -26.61
CA SER A 386 1.23 2.80 -26.75
C SER A 386 2.20 1.75 -26.21
N GLU A 387 3.40 2.13 -25.80
CA GLU A 387 4.41 1.24 -25.21
C GLU A 387 4.29 1.16 -23.70
N LEU A 388 3.62 2.12 -23.08
CA LEU A 388 3.38 2.19 -21.65
C LEU A 388 1.90 1.99 -21.34
N SER A 389 1.60 1.31 -20.25
CA SER A 389 0.27 1.29 -19.63
C SER A 389 -0.14 2.68 -19.15
N ASP A 390 -1.37 2.83 -18.69
CA ASP A 390 -1.84 4.12 -18.18
C ASP A 390 -1.10 4.52 -16.90
N ASP A 391 -0.85 3.59 -16.00
CA ASP A 391 -0.09 3.81 -14.76
C ASP A 391 1.37 4.19 -15.04
N GLU A 392 2.05 3.45 -15.92
CA GLU A 392 3.44 3.74 -16.30
C GLU A 392 3.56 5.11 -16.95
N TRP A 393 2.60 5.47 -17.79
CA TRP A 393 2.58 6.80 -18.41
C TRP A 393 2.38 7.91 -17.38
N GLU A 394 1.46 7.74 -16.44
CA GLU A 394 1.18 8.76 -15.41
C GLU A 394 2.41 9.00 -14.52
N ILE A 395 3.11 7.93 -14.13
CA ILE A 395 4.37 8.02 -13.38
C ILE A 395 5.49 8.62 -14.24
N TYR A 396 5.61 8.24 -15.51
CA TYR A 396 6.57 8.84 -16.43
C TYR A 396 6.30 10.35 -16.61
N GLU A 397 5.05 10.73 -16.83
CA GLU A 397 4.65 12.14 -16.92
C GLU A 397 4.99 12.91 -15.64
N LEU A 398 4.74 12.33 -14.46
CA LEU A 398 5.11 12.94 -13.18
C LEU A 398 6.62 13.23 -13.11
N ILE A 399 7.47 12.29 -13.51
CA ILE A 399 8.93 12.43 -13.51
C ILE A 399 9.38 13.50 -14.52
N VAL A 400 8.86 13.47 -15.75
CA VAL A 400 9.17 14.47 -16.78
C VAL A 400 8.78 15.87 -16.32
N ARG A 401 7.55 16.04 -15.80
CA ARG A 401 7.06 17.33 -15.34
C ARG A 401 7.80 17.82 -14.11
N ARG A 402 8.29 16.92 -13.24
CA ARG A 402 9.16 17.33 -12.15
C ARG A 402 10.48 17.89 -12.67
N PHE A 403 11.11 17.22 -13.62
CA PHE A 403 12.31 17.75 -14.28
C PHE A 403 12.04 19.14 -14.90
N PHE A 404 10.95 19.29 -15.64
CA PHE A 404 10.57 20.59 -16.23
C PHE A 404 10.38 21.66 -15.15
N ALA A 405 9.78 21.32 -14.02
CA ALA A 405 9.61 22.23 -12.91
C ALA A 405 10.96 22.70 -12.35
N THR A 406 11.92 21.78 -12.19
CA THR A 406 13.24 22.10 -11.62
C THR A 406 14.05 23.09 -12.47
N VAL A 407 13.78 23.19 -13.76
CA VAL A 407 14.46 24.08 -14.71
C VAL A 407 13.63 25.30 -15.11
N ALA A 408 12.42 25.43 -14.53
CA ALA A 408 11.54 26.56 -14.79
C ALA A 408 11.85 27.75 -13.86
N GLU A 409 11.35 28.93 -14.23
CA GLU A 409 11.43 30.13 -13.39
C GLU A 409 10.58 29.97 -12.13
N SER A 410 10.94 30.71 -11.07
CA SER A 410 10.15 30.81 -9.85
C SER A 410 8.80 31.46 -10.12
N ALA A 411 7.77 31.02 -9.42
CA ALA A 411 6.45 31.66 -9.43
C ALA A 411 6.43 32.88 -8.51
N THR A 412 5.58 33.83 -8.85
CA THR A 412 5.41 35.05 -8.06
C THR A 412 3.97 35.15 -7.56
N TRP A 413 3.80 35.15 -6.24
CA TRP A 413 2.52 35.33 -5.58
C TRP A 413 2.40 36.74 -4.98
N GLU A 414 1.26 37.37 -5.18
CA GLU A 414 0.88 38.57 -4.42
C GLU A 414 -0.03 38.14 -3.27
N HIS A 415 0.36 38.51 -2.06
CA HIS A 415 -0.43 38.36 -0.85
C HIS A 415 -0.96 39.72 -0.43
N LEU A 416 -2.28 39.85 -0.32
CA LEU A 416 -3.00 41.00 0.20
C LEU A 416 -3.55 40.65 1.57
N ARG A 417 -3.25 41.44 2.59
CA ARG A 417 -3.90 41.38 3.87
C ARG A 417 -4.63 42.65 4.15
N VAL A 418 -5.93 42.56 4.40
CA VAL A 418 -6.81 43.63 4.80
C VAL A 418 -7.23 43.40 6.24
N VAL A 419 -7.06 44.41 7.08
CA VAL A 419 -7.63 44.42 8.45
C VAL A 419 -8.73 45.47 8.46
N ALA A 420 -9.91 45.05 8.89
CA ALA A 420 -11.08 45.94 9.07
C ALA A 420 -11.60 45.84 10.49
N GLY A 421 -12.12 46.92 11.05
CA GLY A 421 -12.63 46.98 12.42
C GLY A 421 -14.10 47.39 12.47
N VAL A 422 -14.78 46.82 13.44
CA VAL A 422 -16.11 47.20 13.93
C VAL A 422 -16.01 47.39 15.42
N ASP A 423 -16.07 48.63 15.89
CA ASP A 423 -15.77 49.01 17.27
C ASP A 423 -14.39 48.46 17.71
N ASP A 424 -14.35 47.55 18.73
CA ASP A 424 -13.11 46.92 19.20
C ASP A 424 -12.85 45.54 18.55
N VAL A 425 -13.73 45.10 17.66
CA VAL A 425 -13.63 43.80 16.97
C VAL A 425 -12.87 43.97 15.65
N ARG A 426 -11.80 43.18 15.48
CA ARG A 426 -10.96 43.20 14.26
C ARG A 426 -11.20 41.97 13.41
N LEU A 427 -11.29 42.18 12.11
CA LEU A 427 -11.44 41.17 11.05
C LEU A 427 -10.24 41.24 10.14
N LYS A 428 -9.76 40.12 9.65
CA LYS A 428 -8.73 40.01 8.62
C LYS A 428 -9.24 39.27 7.40
N ALA A 429 -8.94 39.77 6.24
CA ALA A 429 -9.09 39.04 4.98
C ALA A 429 -7.73 38.87 4.31
N ASN A 430 -7.42 37.67 3.91
CA ASN A 430 -6.15 37.33 3.24
C ASN A 430 -6.42 36.97 1.77
N GLY A 431 -6.02 37.83 0.85
CA GLY A 431 -6.03 37.57 -0.58
C GLY A 431 -4.72 36.87 -1.01
N LYS A 432 -4.82 35.98 -1.97
CA LYS A 432 -3.67 35.35 -2.61
C LYS A 432 -3.91 35.26 -4.10
N ARG A 433 -3.02 35.79 -4.90
CA ARG A 433 -3.12 35.81 -6.36
C ARG A 433 -1.78 35.39 -6.98
N LEU A 434 -1.83 34.53 -7.97
CA LEU A 434 -0.67 34.14 -8.79
C LEU A 434 -0.43 35.23 -9.83
N VAL A 435 0.71 35.90 -9.77
CA VAL A 435 1.09 37.00 -10.66
C VAL A 435 1.92 36.50 -11.83
N GLU A 436 2.86 35.64 -11.56
CA GLU A 436 3.69 34.94 -12.54
C GLU A 436 3.62 33.45 -12.24
N GLU A 437 3.21 32.68 -13.24
CA GLU A 437 2.97 31.23 -13.07
C GLU A 437 4.26 30.46 -12.78
N GLY A 438 5.39 30.89 -13.37
CA GLY A 438 6.66 30.20 -13.20
C GLY A 438 6.55 28.69 -13.47
N TYR A 439 7.12 27.87 -12.59
CA TYR A 439 7.10 26.41 -12.70
C TYR A 439 5.69 25.78 -12.64
N HIS A 440 4.68 26.48 -12.10
CA HIS A 440 3.30 25.99 -12.10
C HIS A 440 2.72 25.80 -13.52
N ALA A 441 3.25 26.53 -14.50
CA ALA A 441 2.81 26.40 -15.89
C ALA A 441 3.10 24.99 -16.46
N VAL A 442 4.15 24.33 -15.98
CA VAL A 442 4.62 23.01 -16.47
C VAL A 442 4.43 21.88 -15.46
N TYR A 443 4.07 22.20 -14.20
CA TYR A 443 3.92 21.22 -13.11
C TYR A 443 2.53 21.29 -12.46
N PRO A 444 1.53 20.61 -13.01
CA PRO A 444 0.13 20.72 -12.57
C PRO A 444 -0.17 20.07 -11.22
N TYR A 445 0.81 19.37 -10.62
CA TYR A 445 0.66 18.67 -9.33
C TYR A 445 0.78 19.59 -8.11
N SER A 446 1.16 20.84 -8.29
CA SER A 446 1.21 21.84 -7.24
C SER A 446 -0.07 22.68 -7.21
N SER A 447 -0.51 23.09 -6.01
CA SER A 447 -1.73 23.88 -5.86
C SER A 447 -1.55 25.33 -6.29
N THR A 448 -2.38 25.78 -7.21
CA THR A 448 -2.47 27.17 -7.66
C THR A 448 -3.76 27.85 -7.19
N SER A 449 -4.35 27.40 -6.08
CA SER A 449 -5.58 27.99 -5.56
C SER A 449 -5.36 29.45 -5.14
N GLU A 450 -6.18 30.34 -5.68
CA GLU A 450 -6.22 31.76 -5.37
C GLU A 450 -7.34 32.08 -4.37
N ASN A 451 -7.17 33.13 -3.58
CA ASN A 451 -8.22 33.71 -2.77
C ASN A 451 -8.40 35.16 -3.13
N HIS A 452 -9.57 35.48 -3.69
CA HIS A 452 -9.82 36.81 -4.18
C HIS A 452 -10.30 37.75 -3.08
N VAL A 453 -9.55 38.82 -2.86
CA VAL A 453 -9.93 39.95 -2.01
C VAL A 453 -9.80 41.21 -2.88
N PRO A 454 -10.89 42.04 -3.01
CA PRO A 454 -10.85 43.21 -3.85
C PRO A 454 -9.86 44.26 -3.33
N ASP A 455 -9.41 45.11 -4.22
CA ASP A 455 -8.55 46.24 -3.86
C ASP A 455 -9.29 47.23 -2.97
N VAL A 456 -8.78 47.43 -1.74
CA VAL A 456 -9.30 48.37 -0.76
C VAL A 456 -8.22 49.34 -0.31
N GLU A 457 -8.61 50.50 0.21
CA GLU A 457 -7.70 51.50 0.79
C GLU A 457 -7.97 51.69 2.29
N GLU A 458 -6.94 52.08 3.04
CA GLU A 458 -7.10 52.43 4.47
C GLU A 458 -8.12 53.55 4.64
N GLY A 459 -9.01 53.39 5.61
CA GLY A 459 -10.10 54.33 5.90
C GLY A 459 -11.37 54.11 5.08
N GLU A 460 -11.39 53.22 4.09
CA GLU A 460 -12.62 52.84 3.40
C GLU A 460 -13.63 52.16 4.34
N GLN A 461 -14.91 52.31 3.99
CA GLN A 461 -16.00 51.59 4.66
C GLN A 461 -16.46 50.42 3.80
N LEU A 462 -16.42 49.23 4.33
CA LEU A 462 -16.91 48.00 3.71
C LEU A 462 -18.27 47.67 4.30
N SER A 463 -19.23 47.27 3.49
CA SER A 463 -20.54 46.84 4.04
C SER A 463 -20.40 45.45 4.64
N VAL A 464 -20.91 45.26 5.85
CA VAL A 464 -21.08 43.91 6.44
C VAL A 464 -22.40 43.36 5.90
N THR A 465 -22.31 42.22 5.20
CA THR A 465 -23.48 41.65 4.51
C THR A 465 -24.00 40.38 5.15
N ASP A 466 -23.13 39.61 5.82
CA ASP A 466 -23.47 38.41 6.58
C ASP A 466 -22.43 38.20 7.68
N VAL A 467 -22.83 37.52 8.75
CA VAL A 467 -21.93 37.13 9.87
C VAL A 467 -22.22 35.72 10.27
N ARG A 468 -21.18 34.91 10.40
CA ARG A 468 -21.26 33.50 10.73
C ARG A 468 -20.43 33.20 11.99
N LEU A 469 -21.02 32.44 12.90
CA LEU A 469 -20.38 31.88 14.07
C LEU A 469 -20.33 30.37 13.91
N ASP A 470 -19.14 29.83 13.73
CA ASP A 470 -18.91 28.39 13.53
C ASP A 470 -18.40 27.78 14.84
N GLU A 471 -19.16 26.85 15.40
CA GLU A 471 -18.73 26.00 16.50
C GLU A 471 -17.93 24.84 15.93
N LYS A 472 -16.77 24.61 16.46
CA LYS A 472 -15.83 23.56 16.04
C LYS A 472 -15.19 22.88 17.23
N GLU A 473 -14.67 21.69 17.00
CA GLU A 473 -13.84 20.96 17.96
C GLU A 473 -12.43 20.80 17.40
N THR A 474 -11.46 20.84 18.30
CA THR A 474 -10.08 20.46 17.95
C THR A 474 -10.05 19.03 17.45
N GLN A 475 -9.18 18.76 16.50
CA GLN A 475 -9.08 17.44 15.88
C GLN A 475 -7.80 16.73 16.36
N PRO A 476 -7.84 15.41 16.55
CA PRO A 476 -6.65 14.64 16.86
C PRO A 476 -5.60 14.77 15.76
N PRO A 477 -4.34 14.43 16.03
CA PRO A 477 -3.33 14.36 14.98
C PRO A 477 -3.74 13.37 13.90
N ARG A 478 -3.42 13.67 12.65
CA ARG A 478 -3.74 12.77 11.53
C ARG A 478 -2.83 11.54 11.58
N ARG A 479 -3.37 10.38 11.19
CA ARG A 479 -2.57 9.19 10.92
C ARG A 479 -1.54 9.48 9.84
N TYR A 480 -0.42 8.78 9.90
CA TYR A 480 0.56 8.84 8.83
C TYR A 480 0.00 8.15 7.59
N GLY A 481 -0.09 8.86 6.45
CA GLY A 481 -0.18 8.19 5.16
C GLY A 481 1.16 7.52 4.83
N GLN A 482 1.18 6.56 3.89
CA GLN A 482 2.40 5.80 3.56
C GLN A 482 3.59 6.70 3.23
N SER A 483 3.39 7.75 2.43
CA SER A 483 4.44 8.71 2.07
C SER A 483 5.02 9.44 3.28
N ARG A 484 4.15 9.92 4.19
CA ARG A 484 4.61 10.62 5.40
C ARG A 484 5.30 9.66 6.39
N LEU A 485 4.85 8.40 6.44
CA LEU A 485 5.51 7.36 7.24
C LEU A 485 6.93 7.10 6.74
N ILE A 486 7.11 6.93 5.42
CA ILE A 486 8.43 6.73 4.80
C ILE A 486 9.35 7.93 5.06
N GLN A 487 8.83 9.16 4.93
CA GLN A 487 9.58 10.37 5.28
C GLN A 487 9.97 10.38 6.76
N LYS A 488 9.05 9.95 7.65
CA LYS A 488 9.35 9.89 9.09
C LYS A 488 10.42 8.84 9.42
N MET A 489 10.38 7.68 8.76
CA MET A 489 11.43 6.67 8.85
C MET A 489 12.80 7.23 8.40
N GLU A 490 12.82 8.03 7.33
CA GLU A 490 14.03 8.69 6.84
C GLU A 490 14.58 9.71 7.86
N GLU A 491 13.73 10.60 8.38
CA GLU A 491 14.08 11.58 9.42
C GLU A 491 14.71 10.93 10.66
N MET A 492 14.32 9.67 10.96
CA MET A 492 14.77 8.91 12.15
C MET A 492 15.89 7.90 11.84
N GLY A 493 16.36 7.82 10.59
CA GLY A 493 17.38 6.85 10.17
C GLY A 493 16.92 5.39 10.19
N ILE A 494 15.60 5.12 10.12
CA ILE A 494 15.04 3.77 10.11
C ILE A 494 14.98 3.24 8.68
N GLY A 495 15.72 2.17 8.40
CA GLY A 495 15.80 1.56 7.09
C GLY A 495 16.46 2.45 6.03
N THR A 496 16.55 1.98 4.80
CA THR A 496 17.20 2.66 3.69
C THR A 496 16.22 3.04 2.58
N LYS A 497 16.64 3.90 1.65
CA LYS A 497 15.87 4.24 0.43
C LYS A 497 15.34 3.01 -0.31
N SER A 498 16.11 1.91 -0.30
CA SER A 498 15.72 0.66 -0.97
C SER A 498 14.68 -0.16 -0.21
N THR A 499 14.46 0.07 1.09
CA THR A 499 13.71 -0.87 1.94
C THR A 499 12.55 -0.31 2.71
N ARG A 500 12.45 1.01 2.88
CA ARG A 500 11.37 1.63 3.67
C ARG A 500 9.98 1.25 3.14
N HIS A 501 9.77 1.35 1.82
CA HIS A 501 8.50 0.99 1.18
C HIS A 501 8.15 -0.50 1.33
N HIS A 502 9.14 -1.40 1.17
CA HIS A 502 8.95 -2.83 1.40
C HIS A 502 8.65 -3.16 2.87
N THR A 503 9.23 -2.39 3.82
CA THR A 503 8.92 -2.58 5.25
C THR A 503 7.47 -2.27 5.53
N VAL A 504 6.93 -1.17 4.99
CA VAL A 504 5.52 -0.81 5.14
C VAL A 504 4.61 -1.89 4.53
N GLU A 505 4.92 -2.37 3.33
CA GLU A 505 4.15 -3.44 2.68
C GLU A 505 4.16 -4.73 3.51
N LYS A 506 5.33 -5.16 4.01
CA LYS A 506 5.43 -6.34 4.89
C LYS A 506 4.59 -6.23 6.16
N LEU A 507 4.42 -5.02 6.72
CA LEU A 507 3.54 -4.83 7.87
C LEU A 507 2.07 -5.09 7.53
N TYR A 508 1.62 -4.71 6.32
CA TYR A 508 0.29 -5.08 5.82
C TYR A 508 0.16 -6.59 5.57
N ASP A 509 1.11 -7.18 4.84
CA ASP A 509 1.11 -8.62 4.53
C ASP A 509 1.09 -9.51 5.78
N ARG A 510 1.70 -9.03 6.87
CA ARG A 510 1.75 -9.73 8.16
C ARG A 510 0.54 -9.43 9.06
N GLY A 511 -0.42 -8.63 8.60
CA GLY A 511 -1.62 -8.29 9.35
C GLY A 511 -1.37 -7.37 10.55
N TYR A 512 -0.28 -6.61 10.55
CA TYR A 512 -0.03 -5.58 11.57
C TYR A 512 -0.75 -4.28 11.27
N LEU A 513 -1.00 -4.00 10.00
CA LEU A 513 -1.65 -2.79 9.51
C LEU A 513 -2.91 -3.13 8.73
N GLU A 514 -3.87 -2.25 8.82
CA GLU A 514 -5.08 -2.24 8.02
C GLU A 514 -5.40 -0.80 7.59
N ASP A 515 -6.32 -0.62 6.65
CA ASP A 515 -6.79 0.66 6.13
C ASP A 515 -5.70 1.51 5.41
N ASP A 516 -6.14 2.58 4.75
CA ASP A 516 -5.30 3.65 4.21
C ASP A 516 -5.94 5.01 4.57
N PRO A 517 -5.30 5.84 5.40
CA PRO A 517 -3.96 5.69 5.97
C PRO A 517 -3.80 4.54 6.97
N PRO A 518 -2.57 3.98 7.11
CA PRO A 518 -2.29 2.83 7.96
C PRO A 518 -2.82 2.97 9.38
N ARG A 519 -3.53 1.96 9.85
CA ARG A 519 -4.01 1.80 11.22
C ARG A 519 -3.43 0.52 11.83
N PRO A 520 -2.91 0.53 13.07
CA PRO A 520 -2.41 -0.67 13.69
C PRO A 520 -3.54 -1.60 14.07
N THR A 521 -3.34 -2.91 13.91
CA THR A 521 -4.22 -3.95 14.44
C THR A 521 -3.88 -4.22 15.91
N ALA A 522 -4.75 -4.92 16.65
CA ALA A 522 -4.41 -5.33 18.02
C ALA A 522 -3.20 -6.27 18.09
N LEU A 523 -2.92 -7.04 17.04
CA LEU A 523 -1.65 -7.76 16.95
C LEU A 523 -0.46 -6.80 16.99
N ALA A 524 -0.54 -5.68 16.25
CA ALA A 524 0.49 -4.65 16.25
C ALA A 524 0.69 -4.04 17.63
N GLU A 525 -0.40 -3.62 18.28
CA GLU A 525 -0.39 -3.05 19.63
C GLU A 525 0.17 -4.04 20.64
N ALA A 526 -0.24 -5.32 20.57
CA ALA A 526 0.26 -6.37 21.45
C ALA A 526 1.77 -6.57 21.34
N VAL A 527 2.30 -6.60 20.12
CA VAL A 527 3.73 -6.78 19.87
C VAL A 527 4.54 -5.58 20.35
N VAL A 528 4.06 -4.36 20.07
CA VAL A 528 4.74 -3.14 20.53
C VAL A 528 4.70 -3.03 22.05
N ASN A 529 3.53 -3.25 22.68
CA ASN A 529 3.40 -3.26 24.15
C ASN A 529 4.34 -4.27 24.81
N ALA A 530 4.40 -5.50 24.27
CA ALA A 530 5.30 -6.53 24.78
C ALA A 530 6.77 -6.13 24.63
N ALA A 531 7.15 -5.53 23.51
CA ALA A 531 8.51 -5.07 23.30
C ALA A 531 8.88 -3.91 24.24
N GLU A 532 8.01 -2.92 24.41
CA GLU A 532 8.23 -1.79 25.33
C GLU A 532 8.36 -2.23 26.80
N GLU A 533 7.59 -3.24 27.22
CA GLU A 533 7.61 -3.72 28.60
C GLU A 533 8.80 -4.66 28.91
N PHE A 534 9.20 -5.50 27.95
CA PHE A 534 10.13 -6.62 28.19
C PHE A 534 11.44 -6.55 27.42
N ALA A 535 11.52 -5.75 26.35
CA ALA A 535 12.72 -5.63 25.50
C ALA A 535 12.66 -4.33 24.66
N GLU A 536 12.70 -3.17 25.29
CA GLU A 536 12.54 -1.85 24.67
C GLU A 536 13.50 -1.63 23.48
N MET A 537 14.68 -2.25 23.52
CA MET A 537 15.68 -2.16 22.46
C MET A 537 15.16 -2.68 21.11
N VAL A 538 14.23 -3.66 21.07
CA VAL A 538 13.67 -4.22 19.83
C VAL A 538 12.86 -3.20 19.04
N VAL A 539 12.27 -2.21 19.71
CA VAL A 539 11.50 -1.13 19.11
C VAL A 539 12.23 0.21 19.10
N SER A 540 13.52 0.22 19.49
CA SER A 540 14.35 1.43 19.53
C SER A 540 14.73 1.88 18.11
N GLU A 541 14.46 3.15 17.83
CA GLU A 541 14.90 3.82 16.61
C GLU A 541 16.41 4.09 16.63
N GLU A 542 16.96 4.44 17.79
CA GLU A 542 18.40 4.73 17.95
C GLU A 542 19.24 3.50 17.64
N MET A 543 18.85 2.32 18.14
CA MET A 543 19.57 1.08 17.86
C MET A 543 19.54 0.75 16.36
N THR A 544 18.37 0.93 15.72
CA THR A 544 18.25 0.69 14.28
C THR A 544 19.10 1.65 13.47
N ALA A 545 19.12 2.93 13.82
CA ALA A 545 19.94 3.94 13.18
C ALA A 545 21.45 3.69 13.39
N GLU A 546 21.87 3.22 14.58
CA GLU A 546 23.26 2.85 14.88
C GLU A 546 23.70 1.70 13.97
N LEU A 547 22.94 0.62 13.86
CA LEU A 547 23.26 -0.48 12.96
C LEU A 547 23.28 -0.08 11.47
N GLU A 548 22.42 0.85 11.04
CA GLU A 548 22.49 1.39 9.66
C GLU A 548 23.76 2.24 9.44
N ALA A 549 24.18 3.00 10.45
CA ALA A 549 25.44 3.74 10.40
C ALA A 549 26.65 2.81 10.34
N ASP A 550 26.66 1.73 11.14
CA ASP A 550 27.71 0.72 11.13
C ASP A 550 27.83 0.02 9.75
N MET A 551 26.71 -0.29 9.12
CA MET A 551 26.72 -0.83 7.75
C MET A 551 27.21 0.20 6.73
N THR A 552 26.97 1.49 6.96
CA THR A 552 27.53 2.55 6.13
C THR A 552 29.05 2.63 6.30
N ALA A 553 29.55 2.50 7.53
CA ALA A 553 30.98 2.45 7.81
C ALA A 553 31.69 1.26 7.12
N ILE A 554 31.00 0.10 6.94
CA ILE A 554 31.56 -0.98 6.13
C ILE A 554 31.70 -0.53 4.67
N ALA A 555 30.66 0.08 4.08
CA ALA A 555 30.68 0.52 2.69
C ALA A 555 31.76 1.60 2.43
N GLU A 556 32.14 2.37 3.44
CA GLU A 556 33.19 3.38 3.40
C GLU A 556 34.60 2.82 3.71
N GLY A 557 34.68 1.52 4.05
CA GLY A 557 35.92 0.84 4.41
C GLY A 557 36.45 1.23 5.80
N GLU A 558 35.61 1.82 6.66
CA GLU A 558 35.93 2.23 8.03
C GLU A 558 35.69 1.12 9.07
N ALA A 559 34.84 0.14 8.75
CA ALA A 559 34.53 -1.04 9.57
C ALA A 559 34.57 -2.33 8.74
N THR A 560 34.66 -3.49 9.42
CA THR A 560 34.60 -4.79 8.75
C THR A 560 33.24 -5.47 8.97
N LEU A 561 32.84 -6.35 8.04
CA LEU A 561 31.65 -7.19 8.19
C LEU A 561 31.65 -7.95 9.51
N GLU A 562 32.79 -8.55 9.91
CA GLU A 562 32.95 -9.33 11.14
C GLU A 562 32.72 -8.45 12.38
N ASP A 563 33.35 -7.28 12.46
CA ASP A 563 33.20 -6.38 13.61
C ASP A 563 31.73 -5.94 13.81
N VAL A 564 31.01 -5.60 12.73
CA VAL A 564 29.62 -5.12 12.78
C VAL A 564 28.64 -6.26 13.08
N THR A 565 28.82 -7.43 12.48
CA THR A 565 27.97 -8.58 12.77
C THR A 565 28.16 -9.10 14.20
N ASP A 566 29.39 -9.09 14.72
CA ASP A 566 29.68 -9.45 16.11
C ASP A 566 29.08 -8.46 17.10
N SER A 567 29.21 -7.15 16.84
CA SER A 567 28.55 -6.10 17.66
C SER A 567 27.03 -6.27 17.67
N SER A 568 26.43 -6.58 16.53
CA SER A 568 25.00 -6.85 16.42
C SER A 568 24.56 -8.10 17.20
N ARG A 569 25.39 -9.15 17.23
CA ARG A 569 25.14 -10.36 18.05
C ARG A 569 25.17 -10.03 19.53
N GLU A 570 26.16 -9.24 20.00
CA GLU A 570 26.25 -8.79 21.40
C GLU A 570 25.01 -7.97 21.82
N MET A 571 24.50 -7.09 20.93
CA MET A 571 23.25 -6.35 21.18
C MET A 571 22.05 -7.31 21.33
N LEU A 572 21.94 -8.30 20.44
CA LEU A 572 20.83 -9.25 20.49
C LEU A 572 20.91 -10.19 21.70
N GLU A 573 22.11 -10.58 22.13
CA GLU A 573 22.32 -11.33 23.39
C GLU A 573 21.77 -10.55 24.57
N ALA A 574 22.07 -9.24 24.67
CA ALA A 574 21.54 -8.39 25.73
C ALA A 574 20.00 -8.34 25.72
N VAL A 575 19.36 -8.25 24.56
CA VAL A 575 17.90 -8.36 24.40
C VAL A 575 17.39 -9.70 24.93
N PHE A 576 18.07 -10.79 24.60
CA PHE A 576 17.63 -12.12 25.04
C PHE A 576 17.86 -12.40 26.53
N GLU A 577 18.82 -11.74 27.18
CA GLU A 577 18.96 -11.76 28.65
C GLU A 577 17.72 -11.19 29.33
N GLU A 578 17.17 -10.07 28.83
CA GLU A 578 15.93 -9.47 29.35
C GLU A 578 14.71 -10.35 29.07
N LEU A 579 14.54 -10.80 27.82
CA LEU A 579 13.41 -11.61 27.36
C LEU A 579 13.34 -12.98 28.04
N HIS A 580 14.49 -13.58 28.39
CA HIS A 580 14.55 -14.93 28.97
C HIS A 580 13.87 -14.98 30.35
N GLU A 581 14.05 -13.94 31.17
CA GLU A 581 13.46 -13.84 32.52
C GLU A 581 11.93 -13.62 32.43
N SER A 582 11.43 -13.01 31.35
CA SER A 582 10.04 -12.58 31.16
C SER A 582 9.23 -13.45 30.20
N ARG A 583 9.75 -14.59 29.73
CA ARG A 583 9.13 -15.41 28.66
C ARG A 583 7.67 -15.79 28.92
N GLU A 584 7.31 -16.18 30.18
CA GLU A 584 5.93 -16.53 30.50
C GLU A 584 5.04 -15.30 30.48
N GLU A 585 5.51 -14.16 30.97
CA GLU A 585 4.78 -12.89 31.03
C GLU A 585 4.55 -12.33 29.62
N VAL A 586 5.57 -12.36 28.76
CA VAL A 586 5.46 -12.02 27.32
C VAL A 586 4.40 -12.90 26.63
N GLY A 587 4.46 -14.21 26.90
CA GLY A 587 3.52 -15.16 26.32
C GLY A 587 2.08 -14.93 26.76
N GLU A 588 1.86 -14.64 28.03
CA GLU A 588 0.54 -14.31 28.58
C GLU A 588 0.03 -12.98 28.02
N HIS A 589 0.88 -11.95 27.98
CA HIS A 589 0.54 -10.64 27.45
C HIS A 589 0.09 -10.73 25.97
N LEU A 590 0.89 -11.37 25.12
CA LEU A 590 0.55 -11.56 23.70
C LEU A 590 -0.72 -12.39 23.51
N GLN A 591 -0.92 -13.47 24.28
CA GLN A 591 -2.13 -14.29 24.18
C GLN A 591 -3.38 -13.51 24.64
N GLU A 592 -3.28 -12.69 25.67
CA GLU A 592 -4.38 -11.85 26.15
C GLU A 592 -4.75 -10.76 25.13
N SER A 593 -3.75 -10.10 24.58
CA SER A 593 -3.95 -9.04 23.57
C SER A 593 -4.55 -9.60 22.27
N LEU A 594 -4.03 -10.74 21.77
CA LEU A 594 -4.59 -11.42 20.60
C LEU A 594 -6.04 -11.93 20.80
N LYS A 595 -6.47 -12.10 22.07
CA LYS A 595 -7.86 -12.44 22.39
C LYS A 595 -8.76 -11.20 22.44
N ALA A 596 -8.20 -10.03 22.70
CA ALA A 596 -8.98 -8.81 22.93
C ALA A 596 -9.87 -8.47 21.72
N ASP A 597 -9.37 -8.51 20.51
CA ASP A 597 -10.13 -8.24 19.27
C ASP A 597 -11.21 -9.26 18.96
N ARG A 598 -11.06 -10.48 19.49
CA ARG A 598 -11.99 -11.58 19.28
C ARG A 598 -12.96 -11.76 20.44
N ARG A 599 -12.82 -10.94 21.48
CA ARG A 599 -13.60 -11.03 22.73
C ARG A 599 -14.97 -10.41 22.56
N LEU A 600 -16.00 -11.22 22.74
CA LEU A 600 -17.38 -10.79 22.63
C LEU A 600 -18.04 -10.46 24.00
N GLY A 601 -17.49 -10.97 25.09
CA GLY A 601 -18.05 -10.80 26.43
C GLY A 601 -18.16 -12.12 27.20
N PRO A 602 -18.83 -12.16 28.38
CA PRO A 602 -18.83 -13.33 29.24
C PRO A 602 -19.71 -14.46 28.73
N CYS A 603 -19.23 -15.68 28.85
CA CYS A 603 -19.99 -16.89 28.56
C CYS A 603 -21.15 -17.07 29.58
N PRO A 604 -22.40 -17.33 29.14
CA PRO A 604 -23.56 -17.49 30.01
C PRO A 604 -23.50 -18.76 30.85
N GLU A 605 -22.67 -19.75 30.50
CA GLU A 605 -22.59 -21.02 31.24
C GLU A 605 -21.50 -21.04 32.30
N CYS A 606 -20.32 -20.45 32.01
CA CYS A 606 -19.16 -20.56 32.91
C CYS A 606 -18.54 -19.20 33.32
N GLY A 607 -18.91 -18.11 32.66
CA GLY A 607 -18.38 -16.77 32.92
C GLY A 607 -17.03 -16.47 32.27
N SER A 608 -16.36 -17.45 31.64
CA SER A 608 -15.16 -17.20 30.83
C SER A 608 -15.52 -16.40 29.56
N ASP A 609 -14.54 -15.86 28.86
CA ASP A 609 -14.78 -15.09 27.67
C ASP A 609 -15.38 -15.89 26.51
N LEU A 610 -16.28 -15.30 25.76
CA LEU A 610 -16.70 -15.74 24.45
C LEU A 610 -15.79 -15.10 23.39
N LEU A 611 -15.22 -15.91 22.51
CA LEU A 611 -14.29 -15.48 21.47
C LEU A 611 -14.79 -15.87 20.09
N VAL A 612 -14.57 -15.01 19.12
CA VAL A 612 -14.67 -15.41 17.70
C VAL A 612 -13.56 -16.38 17.39
N ARG A 613 -13.90 -17.52 16.80
CA ARG A 613 -12.96 -18.59 16.43
C ARG A 613 -13.23 -19.05 15.01
N GLN A 614 -12.21 -19.55 14.35
CA GLN A 614 -12.32 -20.19 13.03
C GLN A 614 -12.21 -21.71 13.18
N SER A 615 -13.07 -22.43 12.48
CA SER A 615 -13.02 -23.89 12.42
C SER A 615 -11.93 -24.36 11.45
N ARG A 616 -11.51 -25.62 11.51
CA ARG A 616 -10.55 -26.20 10.54
C ARG A 616 -11.04 -26.20 9.08
N GLN A 617 -12.31 -25.93 8.86
CA GLN A 617 -12.94 -25.84 7.54
C GLN A 617 -13.12 -24.39 7.08
N GLY A 618 -12.54 -23.41 7.80
CA GLY A 618 -12.60 -22.00 7.48
C GLY A 618 -13.83 -21.26 8.01
N SER A 619 -14.84 -21.95 8.55
CA SER A 619 -16.06 -21.29 9.05
C SER A 619 -15.82 -20.60 10.41
N TYR A 620 -16.34 -19.40 10.59
CA TYR A 620 -16.29 -18.68 11.85
C TYR A 620 -17.44 -19.08 12.79
N PHE A 621 -17.17 -19.08 14.10
CA PHE A 621 -18.14 -19.33 15.16
C PHE A 621 -17.71 -18.64 16.47
N VAL A 622 -18.63 -18.44 17.37
CA VAL A 622 -18.33 -17.99 18.73
C VAL A 622 -18.12 -19.21 19.63
N GLY A 623 -16.99 -19.25 20.33
CA GLY A 623 -16.66 -20.35 21.25
C GLY A 623 -16.22 -19.83 22.61
N CYS A 624 -16.53 -20.57 23.67
CA CYS A 624 -16.08 -20.25 25.01
C CYS A 624 -14.58 -20.53 25.20
N ASP A 625 -13.85 -19.61 25.83
CA ASP A 625 -12.43 -19.78 26.17
C ASP A 625 -12.20 -20.82 27.28
N GLY A 626 -13.24 -21.18 28.05
CA GLY A 626 -13.20 -22.26 29.04
C GLY A 626 -13.23 -23.69 28.45
N PHE A 627 -13.09 -23.85 27.11
CA PHE A 627 -12.95 -25.17 26.48
C PHE A 627 -11.67 -25.87 26.97
N PRO A 628 -11.69 -27.20 27.29
CA PRO A 628 -12.75 -28.18 27.03
C PRO A 628 -13.81 -28.32 28.16
N ASP A 629 -13.66 -27.61 29.28
CA ASP A 629 -14.57 -27.73 30.43
C ASP A 629 -15.93 -27.11 30.15
N CYS A 630 -15.95 -26.00 29.38
CA CYS A 630 -17.16 -25.39 28.84
C CYS A 630 -17.17 -25.55 27.31
N ARG A 631 -18.30 -26.01 26.77
CA ARG A 631 -18.46 -26.25 25.32
C ARG A 631 -19.48 -25.32 24.68
N PHE A 632 -19.79 -24.21 25.30
CA PHE A 632 -20.72 -23.25 24.78
C PHE A 632 -20.22 -22.69 23.42
N THR A 633 -21.07 -22.75 22.40
CA THR A 633 -20.79 -22.20 21.06
C THR A 633 -22.02 -21.57 20.45
N LEU A 634 -21.82 -20.55 19.63
CA LEU A 634 -22.85 -19.95 18.77
C LEU A 634 -22.33 -19.90 17.33
N PRO A 635 -23.17 -20.16 16.33
CA PRO A 635 -22.78 -20.04 14.96
C PRO A 635 -22.69 -18.55 14.55
N LEU A 636 -21.80 -18.25 13.60
CA LEU A 636 -21.76 -16.98 12.88
C LEU A 636 -22.14 -17.22 11.41
N PRO A 637 -22.51 -16.19 10.67
CA PRO A 637 -22.76 -16.30 9.24
C PRO A 637 -21.55 -16.88 8.51
N SER A 638 -21.80 -17.71 7.50
CA SER A 638 -20.75 -18.35 6.69
C SER A 638 -20.07 -17.42 5.67
N THR A 639 -20.65 -16.25 5.44
CA THR A 639 -20.17 -15.27 4.47
C THR A 639 -19.48 -14.12 5.19
N GLY A 640 -18.27 -13.78 4.77
CA GLY A 640 -17.49 -12.68 5.30
C GLY A 640 -16.66 -13.02 6.53
N GLU A 641 -15.79 -12.10 6.89
CA GLU A 641 -14.94 -12.16 8.07
C GLU A 641 -15.58 -11.39 9.23
N PRO A 642 -15.65 -11.96 10.45
CA PRO A 642 -16.27 -11.31 11.58
C PRO A 642 -15.36 -10.27 12.22
N LEU A 643 -15.86 -9.03 12.30
CA LEU A 643 -15.29 -7.92 13.07
C LEU A 643 -16.11 -7.70 14.32
N VAL A 644 -15.48 -7.70 15.49
CA VAL A 644 -16.12 -7.38 16.75
C VAL A 644 -16.22 -5.85 16.88
N LEU A 645 -17.43 -5.35 17.14
CA LEU A 645 -17.69 -3.92 17.32
C LEU A 645 -17.58 -3.50 18.80
N GLU A 646 -17.29 -2.24 19.05
CA GLU A 646 -17.27 -1.69 20.41
C GLU A 646 -18.68 -1.68 21.06
N ASP A 647 -19.72 -1.55 20.25
CA ASP A 647 -21.10 -1.57 20.69
C ASP A 647 -21.47 -2.91 21.33
N THR A 648 -22.12 -2.86 22.47
CA THR A 648 -22.56 -4.03 23.23
C THR A 648 -24.09 -4.13 23.29
N CYS A 649 -24.58 -5.36 23.29
CA CYS A 649 -25.99 -5.67 23.49
C CYS A 649 -26.41 -5.38 24.93
N ASP A 650 -27.44 -4.56 25.12
CA ASP A 650 -27.97 -4.21 26.45
C ASP A 650 -28.46 -5.44 27.23
N GLU A 651 -29.02 -6.44 26.57
CA GLU A 651 -29.57 -7.64 27.18
C GLU A 651 -28.49 -8.66 27.58
N HIS A 652 -27.48 -8.84 26.72
CA HIS A 652 -26.52 -9.93 26.87
C HIS A 652 -25.13 -9.44 27.30
N GLN A 653 -24.86 -8.16 27.27
CA GLN A 653 -23.53 -7.58 27.50
C GLN A 653 -22.45 -8.23 26.58
N THR A 654 -22.86 -8.53 25.34
CA THR A 654 -22.04 -9.19 24.32
C THR A 654 -21.83 -8.17 23.20
N HIS A 655 -20.60 -7.97 22.78
CA HIS A 655 -20.27 -7.12 21.65
C HIS A 655 -21.00 -7.55 20.38
N HIS A 656 -21.38 -6.59 19.58
CA HIS A 656 -21.95 -6.84 18.26
C HIS A 656 -20.88 -7.32 17.28
N VAL A 657 -21.30 -8.08 16.28
CA VAL A 657 -20.42 -8.58 15.21
C VAL A 657 -20.86 -7.99 13.88
N LYS A 658 -19.89 -7.49 13.12
CA LYS A 658 -20.05 -7.08 11.72
C LYS A 658 -19.36 -8.11 10.85
N MET A 659 -20.03 -8.56 9.78
CA MET A 659 -19.42 -9.47 8.80
C MET A 659 -18.90 -8.67 7.61
N LEU A 660 -17.60 -8.70 7.37
CA LEU A 660 -16.93 -8.04 6.26
C LEU A 660 -16.93 -8.96 5.03
N ALA A 661 -17.65 -8.59 4.01
CA ALA A 661 -17.85 -9.39 2.78
C ALA A 661 -17.84 -8.49 1.53
N GLY A 662 -16.89 -7.61 1.42
CA GLY A 662 -16.80 -6.64 0.33
C GLY A 662 -18.10 -5.82 0.20
N ARG A 663 -18.76 -5.89 -0.94
CA ARG A 663 -20.04 -5.17 -1.17
C ARG A 663 -21.19 -5.66 -0.28
N ASP A 664 -21.12 -6.91 0.18
CA ASP A 664 -22.14 -7.55 1.02
C ASP A 664 -21.85 -7.44 2.53
N THR A 665 -20.99 -6.50 2.93
CA THR A 665 -20.70 -6.23 4.34
C THR A 665 -21.95 -5.83 5.12
N PHE A 666 -22.20 -6.47 6.28
CA PHE A 666 -23.40 -6.20 7.11
C PHE A 666 -23.14 -6.36 8.61
N VAL A 667 -23.95 -5.68 9.42
CA VAL A 667 -23.91 -5.84 10.88
C VAL A 667 -24.78 -7.04 11.28
N HIS A 668 -24.14 -8.09 11.80
CA HIS A 668 -24.84 -9.27 12.34
C HIS A 668 -25.50 -8.97 13.70
N GLY A 669 -24.94 -8.01 14.45
CA GLY A 669 -25.42 -7.68 15.78
C GLY A 669 -24.94 -8.66 16.85
N CYS A 670 -25.75 -8.84 17.91
CA CYS A 670 -25.41 -9.74 19.00
C CYS A 670 -25.65 -11.20 18.60
N PRO A 671 -24.61 -12.08 18.56
CA PRO A 671 -24.79 -13.50 18.20
C PRO A 671 -25.75 -14.28 19.11
N ARG A 672 -25.91 -13.83 20.38
CA ARG A 672 -26.85 -14.44 21.31
C ARG A 672 -28.31 -14.07 21.00
N CYS A 673 -28.58 -12.82 20.62
CA CYS A 673 -29.90 -12.40 20.13
C CYS A 673 -30.27 -13.16 18.87
N ALA A 674 -29.38 -13.21 17.88
CA ALA A 674 -29.61 -13.93 16.62
C ALA A 674 -29.93 -15.41 16.84
N ALA A 675 -29.25 -16.08 17.77
CA ALA A 675 -29.54 -17.45 18.10
C ALA A 675 -30.89 -17.64 18.83
N ALA A 676 -31.26 -16.70 19.72
CA ALA A 676 -32.55 -16.74 20.43
C ALA A 676 -33.74 -16.50 19.46
N GLU A 677 -33.61 -15.50 18.58
CA GLU A 677 -34.60 -15.20 17.56
C GLU A 677 -34.83 -16.39 16.60
N ALA A 678 -33.75 -17.08 16.22
CA ALA A 678 -33.87 -18.27 15.39
C ALA A 678 -34.58 -19.44 16.09
N ASP A 679 -34.34 -19.63 17.39
CA ASP A 679 -35.01 -20.68 18.19
C ASP A 679 -36.51 -20.38 18.43
N GLU A 680 -36.89 -19.10 18.44
CA GLU A 680 -38.30 -18.66 18.60
C GLU A 680 -39.06 -18.53 17.29
N SER A 681 -38.37 -18.51 16.12
CA SER A 681 -39.00 -18.36 14.79
C SER A 681 -39.75 -19.64 14.37
N GLU A 682 -41.01 -19.48 13.97
CA GLU A 682 -41.77 -20.58 13.34
C GLU A 682 -41.51 -20.59 11.82
N ASP A 683 -41.31 -21.80 11.26
CA ASP A 683 -41.17 -21.99 9.80
C ASP A 683 -42.42 -21.52 9.08
N ARG A 684 -42.30 -20.52 8.19
CA ARG A 684 -43.43 -20.01 7.38
C ARG A 684 -43.46 -20.68 6.02
N VAL A 685 -44.37 -21.63 5.86
CA VAL A 685 -44.55 -22.36 4.57
C VAL A 685 -45.07 -21.42 3.47
N ILE A 686 -44.43 -21.46 2.30
CA ILE A 686 -44.75 -20.63 1.13
C ILE A 686 -45.21 -21.40 -0.10
N GLY A 687 -44.97 -22.70 -0.18
CA GLY A 687 -45.42 -23.52 -1.29
C GLY A 687 -44.72 -24.85 -1.43
N ALA A 688 -44.96 -25.59 -2.53
CA ALA A 688 -44.37 -26.88 -2.78
C ALA A 688 -42.87 -26.76 -3.14
N CYS A 689 -42.06 -27.73 -2.69
CA CYS A 689 -40.62 -27.78 -3.02
C CYS A 689 -40.43 -28.21 -4.50
N PRO A 690 -39.67 -27.48 -5.32
CA PRO A 690 -39.42 -27.86 -6.72
C PRO A 690 -38.73 -29.22 -6.88
N GLU A 691 -37.94 -29.67 -5.92
CA GLU A 691 -37.23 -30.95 -6.00
C GLU A 691 -38.05 -32.13 -5.52
N CYS A 692 -38.82 -31.98 -4.46
CA CYS A 692 -39.49 -33.12 -3.84
C CYS A 692 -40.97 -32.93 -3.57
N GLY A 693 -41.56 -31.79 -3.96
CA GLY A 693 -42.98 -31.49 -3.71
C GLY A 693 -43.93 -32.49 -4.39
N ASP A 694 -43.69 -32.82 -5.64
CA ASP A 694 -44.52 -33.70 -6.46
C ASP A 694 -44.45 -35.17 -6.02
N GLU A 695 -43.31 -35.66 -5.57
CA GLU A 695 -43.07 -37.07 -5.23
C GLU A 695 -43.26 -37.38 -3.75
N HIS A 696 -43.09 -36.42 -2.89
CA HIS A 696 -42.95 -36.63 -1.43
C HIS A 696 -43.66 -35.59 -0.57
N ASP A 697 -44.53 -34.74 -1.14
CA ASP A 697 -45.26 -33.67 -0.44
C ASP A 697 -44.31 -32.70 0.35
N GLY A 698 -43.08 -32.46 -0.16
CA GLY A 698 -42.15 -31.48 0.44
C GLY A 698 -42.60 -30.05 0.18
N GLU A 699 -42.49 -29.21 1.19
CA GLU A 699 -42.86 -27.79 1.11
C GLU A 699 -41.65 -26.93 1.31
N LEU A 700 -41.65 -25.72 0.73
CA LEU A 700 -40.70 -24.68 1.02
C LEU A 700 -41.22 -23.80 2.15
N ALA A 701 -40.35 -23.49 3.09
CA ALA A 701 -40.65 -22.58 4.19
C ALA A 701 -39.55 -21.53 4.35
N ILE A 702 -39.95 -20.30 4.69
CA ILE A 702 -38.99 -19.27 5.14
C ILE A 702 -38.48 -19.67 6.53
N LYS A 703 -37.18 -19.84 6.67
CA LYS A 703 -36.50 -20.26 7.90
C LYS A 703 -35.49 -19.24 8.33
N GLN A 704 -35.42 -18.99 9.64
CA GLN A 704 -34.35 -18.23 10.25
C GLN A 704 -33.35 -19.17 10.90
N LEU A 705 -32.08 -19.04 10.57
CA LEU A 705 -31.01 -19.84 11.16
C LEU A 705 -30.45 -19.17 12.42
N ARG A 706 -29.91 -19.95 13.32
CA ARG A 706 -29.23 -19.44 14.54
C ARG A 706 -28.06 -18.49 14.23
N SER A 707 -27.53 -18.53 13.03
CA SER A 707 -26.53 -17.59 12.52
C SER A 707 -27.10 -16.22 12.13
N GLY A 708 -28.42 -16.01 12.27
CA GLY A 708 -29.11 -14.81 11.81
C GLY A 708 -29.37 -14.78 10.29
N SER A 709 -28.87 -15.75 9.55
CA SER A 709 -29.17 -15.89 8.11
C SER A 709 -30.60 -16.39 7.93
N ARG A 710 -31.23 -15.96 6.84
CA ARG A 710 -32.56 -16.40 6.44
C ARG A 710 -32.47 -17.14 5.10
N LEU A 711 -33.30 -18.15 4.94
CA LEU A 711 -33.41 -18.90 3.68
C LEU A 711 -34.84 -19.39 3.45
N VAL A 712 -35.14 -19.69 2.21
CA VAL A 712 -36.26 -20.57 1.86
C VAL A 712 -35.68 -21.98 1.77
N GLY A 713 -36.15 -22.87 2.63
CA GLY A 713 -35.61 -24.23 2.70
C GLY A 713 -36.71 -25.28 2.72
N CYS A 714 -36.39 -26.45 2.19
CA CYS A 714 -37.36 -27.57 2.20
C CYS A 714 -37.66 -28.03 3.65
N THR A 715 -38.91 -28.29 3.94
CA THR A 715 -39.41 -28.82 5.24
C THR A 715 -38.96 -30.25 5.49
N ARG A 716 -38.50 -30.95 4.45
CA ARG A 716 -37.98 -32.31 4.53
C ARG A 716 -36.46 -32.42 4.78
N TYR A 717 -35.80 -31.33 5.05
CA TYR A 717 -34.40 -31.39 5.44
C TYR A 717 -34.21 -32.39 6.63
N PRO A 718 -33.20 -33.29 6.63
CA PRO A 718 -32.09 -33.40 5.65
C PRO A 718 -32.37 -34.34 4.46
N ASP A 719 -33.56 -34.91 4.29
CA ASP A 719 -33.91 -35.83 3.18
C ASP A 719 -33.99 -35.10 1.82
N CYS A 720 -34.22 -33.79 1.86
CA CYS A 720 -34.13 -32.87 0.73
C CYS A 720 -33.38 -31.62 1.15
N GLU A 721 -32.26 -31.34 0.47
CA GLU A 721 -31.36 -30.26 0.82
C GLU A 721 -31.65 -28.93 0.08
N TYR A 722 -32.77 -28.91 -0.67
CA TYR A 722 -33.11 -27.72 -1.45
C TYR A 722 -33.29 -26.49 -0.58
N SER A 723 -32.52 -25.45 -0.87
CA SER A 723 -32.55 -24.18 -0.13
C SER A 723 -32.11 -23.02 -1.02
N LEU A 724 -32.69 -21.85 -0.77
CA LEU A 724 -32.42 -20.60 -1.46
C LEU A 724 -32.08 -19.51 -0.43
N PRO A 725 -31.06 -18.71 -0.61
CA PRO A 725 -30.72 -17.62 0.30
C PRO A 725 -31.80 -16.52 0.23
N LEU A 726 -31.99 -15.81 1.34
CA LEU A 726 -32.84 -14.64 1.44
C LEU A 726 -32.08 -13.44 1.97
N PRO A 727 -32.49 -12.22 1.63
CA PRO A 727 -31.88 -11.00 2.19
C PRO A 727 -31.90 -11.02 3.72
N ARG A 728 -30.80 -10.58 4.30
CA ARG A 728 -30.59 -10.58 5.77
C ARG A 728 -31.22 -9.39 6.47
N ARG A 729 -31.49 -8.29 5.73
CA ARG A 729 -32.11 -7.06 6.23
C ARG A 729 -33.55 -6.96 5.81
N GLY A 730 -34.32 -6.16 6.56
CA GLY A 730 -35.74 -5.91 6.30
C GLY A 730 -36.67 -7.05 6.70
N ASP A 731 -37.97 -6.76 6.83
CA ASP A 731 -38.99 -7.78 7.08
C ASP A 731 -39.48 -8.37 5.77
N ILE A 732 -39.62 -9.71 5.73
CA ILE A 732 -40.09 -10.41 4.52
C ILE A 732 -41.60 -10.56 4.57
N GLU A 733 -42.28 -9.87 3.67
CA GLU A 733 -43.71 -10.03 3.40
C GLU A 733 -43.91 -11.07 2.27
N VAL A 734 -44.77 -12.02 2.52
CA VAL A 734 -45.24 -12.94 1.51
C VAL A 734 -46.50 -12.35 0.91
N THR A 735 -46.47 -12.03 -0.37
CA THR A 735 -47.60 -11.39 -1.07
C THR A 735 -48.68 -12.40 -1.49
N ASP A 736 -49.82 -11.89 -1.99
CA ASP A 736 -50.85 -12.71 -2.59
C ASP A 736 -50.63 -12.91 -4.12
N GLU A 737 -49.56 -12.40 -4.67
CA GLU A 737 -49.15 -12.58 -6.07
C GLU A 737 -48.29 -13.84 -6.21
N TYR A 738 -48.47 -14.60 -7.26
CA TYR A 738 -47.80 -15.89 -7.45
C TYR A 738 -47.05 -15.90 -8.77
N CYS A 739 -45.86 -16.43 -8.76
CA CYS A 739 -45.07 -16.68 -9.96
C CYS A 739 -45.74 -17.70 -10.88
N ASP A 740 -45.94 -17.34 -12.14
CA ASP A 740 -46.57 -18.21 -13.14
C ASP A 740 -45.72 -19.46 -13.45
N GLU A 741 -44.44 -19.43 -13.27
CA GLU A 741 -43.50 -20.51 -13.57
C GLU A 741 -43.38 -21.51 -12.42
N HIS A 742 -43.21 -21.00 -11.18
CA HIS A 742 -42.92 -21.84 -10.02
C HIS A 742 -44.10 -22.02 -9.07
N GLY A 743 -45.19 -21.28 -9.24
CA GLY A 743 -46.34 -21.35 -8.36
C GLY A 743 -46.09 -20.94 -6.90
N LEU A 744 -44.98 -20.25 -6.65
CA LEU A 744 -44.60 -19.71 -5.35
C LEU A 744 -45.04 -18.25 -5.23
N PRO A 745 -45.41 -17.77 -4.03
CA PRO A 745 -45.73 -16.37 -3.83
C PRO A 745 -44.51 -15.49 -4.03
N GLU A 746 -44.79 -14.29 -4.52
CA GLU A 746 -43.75 -13.24 -4.58
C GLU A 746 -43.48 -12.68 -3.21
N LEU A 747 -42.22 -12.33 -2.97
CA LEU A 747 -41.73 -11.81 -1.69
C LEU A 747 -41.39 -10.33 -1.83
N HIS A 748 -41.76 -9.53 -0.83
CA HIS A 748 -41.32 -8.15 -0.68
C HIS A 748 -40.44 -8.01 0.55
N VAL A 749 -39.42 -7.14 0.51
CA VAL A 749 -38.55 -6.86 1.63
C VAL A 749 -38.74 -5.42 2.09
N HIS A 750 -39.11 -5.23 3.33
CA HIS A 750 -39.32 -3.94 3.96
C HIS A 750 -38.07 -3.57 4.78
N ASP A 751 -37.16 -2.77 4.19
CA ASP A 751 -35.99 -2.22 4.84
C ASP A 751 -36.01 -0.68 4.71
N GLY A 752 -36.54 0.02 5.72
CA GLY A 752 -36.79 1.45 5.69
C GLY A 752 -38.14 1.85 5.14
N ASP A 753 -38.27 3.03 4.54
CA ASP A 753 -39.54 3.64 4.10
C ASP A 753 -40.07 3.10 2.77
N ASP A 754 -39.24 2.51 1.91
CA ASP A 754 -39.60 1.96 0.62
C ASP A 754 -39.32 0.46 0.55
N PRO A 755 -40.37 -0.40 0.45
CA PRO A 755 -40.23 -1.83 0.21
C PRO A 755 -39.70 -2.09 -1.20
N TRP A 756 -38.84 -3.09 -1.37
CA TRP A 756 -38.41 -3.56 -2.67
C TRP A 756 -38.94 -4.97 -2.98
N GLU A 757 -39.22 -5.18 -4.25
CA GLU A 757 -39.78 -6.43 -4.75
C GLU A 757 -38.65 -7.44 -4.91
N LEU A 758 -38.63 -8.52 -4.11
CA LEU A 758 -37.72 -9.65 -4.31
C LEU A 758 -38.26 -10.60 -5.39
N GLY A 759 -39.58 -10.60 -5.59
CA GLY A 759 -40.26 -11.51 -6.50
C GLY A 759 -40.27 -12.98 -6.05
N CYS A 760 -40.33 -13.89 -7.01
CA CYS A 760 -40.25 -15.32 -6.71
C CYS A 760 -38.86 -15.71 -6.24
N PRO A 761 -38.70 -16.38 -5.08
CA PRO A 761 -37.37 -16.70 -4.55
C PRO A 761 -36.54 -17.62 -5.46
N VAL A 762 -37.17 -18.45 -6.29
CA VAL A 762 -36.47 -19.31 -7.26
C VAL A 762 -35.95 -18.49 -8.43
N CYS A 763 -36.81 -17.63 -9.03
CA CYS A 763 -36.40 -16.76 -10.13
C CYS A 763 -35.27 -15.81 -9.69
N ASN A 764 -35.43 -15.17 -8.53
CA ASN A 764 -34.45 -14.25 -7.98
C ASN A 764 -33.08 -14.92 -7.79
N TYR A 765 -33.08 -16.15 -7.25
CA TYR A 765 -31.83 -16.88 -7.07
C TYR A 765 -31.18 -17.29 -8.40
N GLN A 766 -31.97 -17.64 -9.41
CA GLN A 766 -31.49 -17.96 -10.76
C GLN A 766 -30.90 -16.71 -11.44
N GLU A 767 -31.56 -15.55 -11.28
CA GLU A 767 -31.00 -14.26 -11.75
C GLU A 767 -29.70 -13.92 -11.05
N TYR A 768 -29.64 -14.04 -9.73
CA TYR A 768 -28.43 -13.83 -8.95
C TYR A 768 -27.27 -14.75 -9.37
N GLN A 769 -27.56 -16.06 -9.59
CA GLN A 769 -26.54 -16.98 -10.08
C GLN A 769 -26.08 -16.62 -11.50
N ALA A 770 -26.96 -16.13 -12.35
CA ALA A 770 -26.59 -15.70 -13.69
C ALA A 770 -25.73 -14.42 -13.67
N GLU A 771 -26.03 -13.50 -12.78
CA GLU A 771 -25.19 -12.29 -12.56
C GLU A 771 -23.81 -12.66 -12.02
N GLN A 772 -23.73 -13.50 -11.00
CA GLN A 772 -22.44 -13.97 -10.45
C GLN A 772 -21.62 -14.73 -11.51
N ALA A 773 -22.26 -15.56 -12.32
CA ALA A 773 -21.59 -16.28 -13.41
C ALA A 773 -20.99 -15.33 -14.46
N ILE A 774 -21.62 -14.18 -14.70
CA ILE A 774 -21.10 -13.14 -15.59
C ILE A 774 -19.87 -12.47 -14.96
N ASP A 775 -19.97 -12.06 -13.71
CA ASP A 775 -18.87 -11.43 -12.96
C ASP A 775 -17.64 -12.36 -12.89
N ASP A 776 -17.81 -13.64 -12.54
CA ASP A 776 -16.72 -14.64 -12.46
C ASP A 776 -16.01 -14.87 -13.82
N LEU A 777 -16.74 -14.76 -14.94
CA LEU A 777 -16.17 -14.88 -16.28
C LEU A 777 -15.44 -13.59 -16.70
N GLU A 778 -15.86 -12.43 -16.21
CA GLU A 778 -15.19 -11.14 -16.49
C GLU A 778 -13.84 -11.02 -15.81
N ASP A 779 -13.61 -11.73 -14.71
CA ASP A 779 -12.30 -11.81 -14.04
C ASP A 779 -11.22 -12.48 -14.93
N ILE A 780 -11.62 -13.14 -16.01
CA ILE A 780 -10.67 -13.72 -16.98
C ILE A 780 -10.24 -12.64 -17.97
N SER A 781 -8.96 -12.34 -18.02
CA SER A 781 -8.41 -11.31 -18.92
C SER A 781 -8.79 -11.54 -20.39
N GLY A 782 -9.48 -10.57 -20.97
CA GLY A 782 -9.98 -10.61 -22.35
C GLY A 782 -11.43 -11.05 -22.51
N ILE A 783 -12.14 -11.36 -21.41
CA ILE A 783 -13.59 -11.56 -21.37
C ILE A 783 -14.21 -10.29 -20.76
N GLY A 784 -14.95 -9.52 -21.50
CA GLY A 784 -15.72 -8.39 -20.98
C GLY A 784 -17.20 -8.74 -20.96
N GLU A 785 -18.02 -7.93 -20.25
CA GLU A 785 -19.45 -8.09 -19.95
C GLU A 785 -20.26 -8.73 -21.11
N LYS A 786 -20.15 -8.15 -22.31
CA LYS A 786 -20.87 -8.65 -23.50
C LYS A 786 -20.41 -10.03 -23.99
N THR A 787 -19.19 -10.42 -23.66
CA THR A 787 -18.65 -11.73 -24.02
C THR A 787 -19.05 -12.76 -22.99
N ALA A 788 -19.01 -12.39 -21.71
CA ALA A 788 -19.50 -13.20 -20.60
C ALA A 788 -20.99 -13.52 -20.75
N GLU A 789 -21.83 -12.50 -21.03
CA GLU A 789 -23.26 -12.71 -21.34
C GLU A 789 -23.51 -13.71 -22.47
N LYS A 790 -22.71 -13.63 -23.55
CA LYS A 790 -22.87 -14.57 -24.69
C LYS A 790 -22.40 -15.99 -24.38
N LEU A 791 -21.36 -16.13 -23.52
CA LEU A 791 -20.90 -17.42 -23.05
C LEU A 791 -21.92 -18.06 -22.12
N ALA A 792 -22.47 -17.30 -21.17
CA ALA A 792 -23.56 -17.76 -20.30
C ALA A 792 -24.80 -18.18 -21.08
N ALA A 793 -25.19 -17.45 -22.15
CA ALA A 793 -26.33 -17.79 -23.02
C ALA A 793 -26.19 -19.13 -23.77
N VAL A 794 -24.96 -19.69 -23.84
CA VAL A 794 -24.71 -21.01 -24.46
C VAL A 794 -24.35 -22.10 -23.43
N GLY A 795 -24.50 -21.80 -22.12
CA GLY A 795 -24.31 -22.73 -21.01
C GLY A 795 -22.87 -22.79 -20.49
N VAL A 796 -22.06 -21.72 -20.70
CA VAL A 796 -20.75 -21.54 -20.06
C VAL A 796 -20.95 -20.46 -19.01
N GLU A 797 -21.28 -20.89 -17.78
CA GLU A 797 -21.70 -20.01 -16.69
C GLU A 797 -20.65 -19.83 -15.60
N SER A 798 -19.50 -20.48 -15.75
CA SER A 798 -18.39 -20.37 -14.79
C SER A 798 -17.04 -20.58 -15.44
N PRO A 799 -15.93 -20.15 -14.80
CA PRO A 799 -14.57 -20.51 -15.20
C PRO A 799 -14.36 -22.03 -15.33
N ASP A 800 -14.97 -22.83 -14.46
CA ASP A 800 -14.91 -24.29 -14.51
C ASP A 800 -15.60 -24.85 -15.76
N ASP A 801 -16.75 -24.30 -16.15
CA ASP A 801 -17.43 -24.67 -17.38
C ASP A 801 -16.57 -24.35 -18.59
N LEU A 802 -15.99 -23.15 -18.62
CA LEU A 802 -15.06 -22.73 -19.67
C LEU A 802 -13.86 -23.68 -19.78
N GLY A 803 -13.37 -24.19 -18.64
CA GLY A 803 -12.30 -25.18 -18.57
C GLY A 803 -12.68 -26.54 -19.21
N THR A 804 -13.95 -26.92 -19.23
CA THR A 804 -14.44 -28.26 -19.63
C THR A 804 -15.04 -28.34 -21.03
N VAL A 805 -15.56 -27.23 -21.58
CA VAL A 805 -16.23 -27.19 -22.89
C VAL A 805 -15.27 -27.40 -24.06
N ASP A 806 -15.77 -27.83 -25.19
CA ASP A 806 -15.02 -27.95 -26.44
C ASP A 806 -14.92 -26.56 -27.11
N PRO A 807 -13.68 -25.98 -27.28
CA PRO A 807 -13.51 -24.64 -27.83
C PRO A 807 -14.09 -24.48 -29.25
N ASP A 808 -14.05 -25.52 -30.11
CA ASP A 808 -14.57 -25.44 -31.44
C ASP A 808 -16.11 -25.38 -31.43
N GLU A 809 -16.77 -26.12 -30.53
CA GLU A 809 -18.23 -26.11 -30.39
C GLU A 809 -18.73 -24.74 -29.87
N ILE A 810 -18.04 -24.14 -28.92
CA ILE A 810 -18.44 -22.83 -28.36
C ILE A 810 -18.15 -21.71 -29.37
N ALA A 811 -17.03 -21.73 -30.08
CA ALA A 811 -16.72 -20.73 -31.11
C ALA A 811 -17.77 -20.69 -32.23
N ASP A 812 -18.31 -21.85 -32.59
CA ASP A 812 -19.40 -21.93 -33.59
C ASP A 812 -20.76 -21.36 -33.10
N ARG A 813 -20.97 -21.32 -31.76
CA ARG A 813 -22.20 -20.86 -31.13
C ARG A 813 -22.16 -19.42 -30.66
N VAL A 814 -21.01 -18.88 -30.37
CA VAL A 814 -20.83 -17.53 -29.81
C VAL A 814 -20.23 -16.58 -30.84
N GLN A 815 -21.02 -15.69 -31.37
CA GLN A 815 -20.59 -14.77 -32.40
C GLN A 815 -19.56 -13.74 -31.85
N GLY A 816 -18.35 -13.76 -32.42
CA GLY A 816 -17.26 -12.84 -32.07
C GLY A 816 -16.25 -13.42 -31.08
N VAL A 817 -16.37 -14.71 -30.78
CA VAL A 817 -15.37 -15.49 -30.01
C VAL A 817 -14.75 -16.51 -30.97
N THR A 818 -13.43 -16.66 -30.92
CA THR A 818 -12.68 -17.61 -31.75
C THR A 818 -12.18 -18.78 -30.91
N THR A 819 -11.89 -19.90 -31.54
CA THR A 819 -11.30 -21.08 -30.88
C THR A 819 -10.01 -20.72 -30.18
N ASP A 820 -9.14 -19.91 -30.81
CA ASP A 820 -7.86 -19.47 -30.23
C ASP A 820 -8.06 -18.66 -28.94
N GLN A 821 -9.06 -17.76 -28.88
CA GLN A 821 -9.40 -17.00 -27.67
C GLN A 821 -9.90 -17.92 -26.54
N LEU A 822 -10.75 -18.89 -26.84
CA LEU A 822 -11.22 -19.86 -25.87
C LEU A 822 -10.09 -20.74 -25.32
N GLU A 823 -9.12 -21.09 -26.16
CA GLU A 823 -7.93 -21.81 -25.74
C GLU A 823 -7.03 -20.95 -24.84
N ASP A 824 -6.86 -19.67 -25.17
CA ASP A 824 -6.11 -18.70 -24.36
C ASP A 824 -6.75 -18.51 -22.97
N TRP A 825 -8.06 -18.30 -22.89
CA TRP A 825 -8.78 -18.17 -21.62
C TRP A 825 -8.69 -19.44 -20.77
N ARG A 826 -8.75 -20.60 -21.38
CA ARG A 826 -8.55 -21.90 -20.69
C ARG A 826 -7.11 -22.07 -20.17
N GLN A 827 -6.13 -21.52 -20.85
CA GLN A 827 -4.75 -21.54 -20.37
C GLN A 827 -4.56 -20.67 -19.16
N GLN A 828 -5.23 -19.52 -19.08
CA GLN A 828 -5.24 -18.65 -17.90
C GLN A 828 -5.82 -19.36 -16.66
N LEU A 829 -6.82 -20.20 -16.84
CA LEU A 829 -7.43 -21.00 -15.75
C LEU A 829 -6.57 -22.18 -15.30
N ALA A 830 -5.60 -22.62 -16.12
CA ALA A 830 -4.75 -23.77 -15.82
C ALA A 830 -3.39 -23.39 -15.18
N GLY A 831 -3.06 -22.10 -15.05
CA GLY A 831 -1.82 -21.56 -14.47
C GLY A 831 -2.04 -20.97 -13.14
#